data_1cf2a8ffa50c0b4acbff840a25a7a167
#
_entry.id   1cf2a8ffa50c0b4acbff840a25a7a167
#
_cell.length_a   1.000
_cell.length_b   1.000
_cell.length_c   1.000
_cell.angle_alpha   90.00
_cell.angle_beta   90.00
_cell.angle_gamma   90.00
#
_symmetry.space_group_name_H-M   'P 1'
#
loop_
_entity.id
_entity.type
_entity.pdbx_description
1 polymer ?
#
loop_
_entity_poly.entity_id
_entity_poly.type
_entity_poly.pdbx_seq_one_letter_code
_entity_poly.pdbx_strand_id
1 'polypeptide(L)'
;VNLTKGLLIFVILGLALLVGTPAWSDEDSPQKAKELNQEVEQLYQQGRYAEAIPVAERALAIDEKYLGPEHPDTATSLNNLAVLYKYIGAYNKAEPLYRRSLAIREKALGPEHPDTASSLGNLAGLYQVMGAYDKAEPLYQRSLMIYEKALGPEHPDTAIYLNNLAGLYQVMGAYDKAEPLFQRSLTINEKALGPEHPGTATSLNNLAVLYATQGRNGEALALMERAQGIDHKQIEQILGFAPEAQQTQFLATREHRCFAYLSLIQQHFSEDPKAVRSALDTWLTRKGILLETQKRIKGVLAAGDNPQAQAIFTKLIGVRQELARLVLGGPGKEGPEAYQKRIVDLNNQKEALGGQLSRLSQAFAQQRKTRIATTSAVASALPKGAVLIEMARIKDYDFKTGKWGTSRYLAFILSAGKGSEVSLVDLGEADSIDQKAATFKKSLGNSKTPPDVLAKQSKELYGLIFSPLTSALGESRQIFLSPDGSLNLIPFEVLQDDKGRYLIDNHTFHYVSAGRDIAGYGMIKEKGQKALLMGDPDFDLAAGPTSEVKERPMTRSRQMEGLTFSRLPGTKEEVEAIAALMGRSTRDIYTGVNARESVLMQKKSPRILHLATHGFFLSDQDWSSLMDDKSRGITIMGKDKPFSKKSVRIENPFLRSGLALAGANRSLAQEGGTDGILTAEKILGLNLRGTDMVVLSACETGAGDVKAGEGVYGLRRAFTQAGAKSLVMSLWEVPDRETKELMVSFYKNLQSGKMNRAEALRNAALKQRQTVKSRYGSDNPYYWGAFVFLGEAE
;
A
#
# COMPACT_ATOMS: atom_id res chain seq x y z
N VAL A 1 -18.02 -38.42 5.96
CA VAL A 1 -18.67 -38.41 7.26
C VAL A 1 -17.61 -38.01 8.29
N ASN A 2 -17.85 -36.93 9.02
CA ASN A 2 -17.05 -36.37 10.12
C ASN A 2 -15.85 -35.46 9.76
N LEU A 3 -16.18 -34.26 9.34
CA LEU A 3 -15.36 -33.04 9.40
C LEU A 3 -16.02 -32.08 10.42
N THR A 4 -16.00 -32.43 11.69
CA THR A 4 -16.45 -31.53 12.78
C THR A 4 -15.88 -32.01 14.14
N LYS A 5 -14.58 -31.79 14.33
CA LYS A 5 -13.95 -31.79 15.67
C LYS A 5 -12.62 -31.05 15.58
N GLY A 6 -12.67 -29.73 15.65
CA GLY A 6 -11.47 -28.87 15.67
C GLY A 6 -11.78 -27.43 15.99
N LEU A 7 -13.00 -27.13 16.45
CA LEU A 7 -13.37 -25.74 16.77
C LEU A 7 -14.39 -25.73 17.92
N LEU A 8 -14.05 -26.28 19.09
CA LEU A 8 -14.90 -26.13 20.29
C LEU A 8 -14.11 -26.42 21.56
N ILE A 9 -13.16 -25.60 21.93
CA ILE A 9 -12.71 -25.43 23.30
C ILE A 9 -12.47 -23.93 23.54
N PHE A 10 -13.56 -23.21 23.70
CA PHE A 10 -13.59 -21.90 24.37
C PHE A 10 -15.06 -21.49 24.60
N VAL A 11 -15.79 -22.25 25.36
CA VAL A 11 -16.94 -21.77 26.16
C VAL A 11 -17.27 -22.92 27.10
N ILE A 12 -16.93 -22.81 28.34
CA ILE A 12 -17.57 -23.29 29.59
C ILE A 12 -16.52 -23.16 30.69
N LEU A 13 -16.59 -22.10 31.47
CA LEU A 13 -16.35 -22.02 32.89
C LEU A 13 -16.69 -20.59 33.34
N GLY A 14 -17.94 -20.36 33.46
CA GLY A 14 -18.50 -19.24 34.19
C GLY A 14 -19.33 -19.84 35.35
N LEU A 15 -19.09 -19.38 36.53
CA LEU A 15 -19.78 -19.58 37.82
C LEU A 15 -19.07 -20.54 38.79
N ALA A 16 -18.20 -19.98 39.60
CA ALA A 16 -18.08 -20.35 41.00
C ALA A 16 -17.39 -19.23 41.83
N LEU A 17 -18.17 -18.68 42.74
CA LEU A 17 -17.81 -18.13 44.05
C LEU A 17 -17.10 -16.76 44.14
N LEU A 18 -17.94 -15.77 44.40
CA LEU A 18 -17.63 -14.59 45.19
C LEU A 18 -17.02 -14.96 46.56
N VAL A 19 -15.73 -14.76 46.72
CA VAL A 19 -15.09 -14.48 48.00
C VAL A 19 -14.15 -13.29 47.75
N GLY A 20 -14.43 -12.18 48.36
CA GLY A 20 -13.68 -10.95 48.24
C GLY A 20 -12.23 -11.09 48.63
N THR A 21 -11.34 -10.83 47.66
CA THR A 21 -9.95 -10.48 47.88
C THR A 21 -9.77 -9.01 47.47
N PRO A 22 -8.93 -8.24 48.17
CA PRO A 22 -8.81 -6.80 47.91
C PRO A 22 -8.32 -6.55 46.47
N ALA A 23 -8.94 -5.55 45.86
CA ALA A 23 -8.56 -5.05 44.54
C ALA A 23 -7.12 -4.54 44.57
N TRP A 24 -6.18 -5.37 44.10
CA TRP A 24 -4.83 -4.95 43.73
C TRP A 24 -4.91 -4.34 42.33
N SER A 25 -4.25 -3.22 42.13
CA SER A 25 -4.16 -2.55 40.85
C SER A 25 -3.55 -3.49 39.81
N ASP A 26 -4.26 -3.69 38.72
CA ASP A 26 -4.05 -4.66 37.61
C ASP A 26 -2.83 -4.35 36.73
N GLU A 27 -1.85 -3.57 37.16
CA GLU A 27 -0.75 -3.11 36.31
C GLU A 27 0.33 -4.14 36.02
N ASP A 28 0.53 -5.14 36.90
CA ASP A 28 1.54 -6.19 36.71
C ASP A 28 0.96 -7.54 37.17
N SER A 29 0.62 -8.43 36.26
CA SER A 29 0.18 -9.81 36.54
C SER A 29 0.71 -10.74 35.44
N PRO A 30 0.80 -12.08 35.70
CA PRO A 30 1.14 -13.04 34.64
C PRO A 30 0.21 -12.96 33.41
N GLN A 31 -1.06 -12.61 33.61
CA GLN A 31 -2.00 -12.36 32.53
C GLN A 31 -1.57 -11.15 31.71
N LYS A 32 -1.07 -10.09 32.36
CA LYS A 32 -0.53 -8.92 31.65
C LYS A 32 0.70 -9.23 30.83
N ALA A 33 1.59 -10.12 31.31
CA ALA A 33 2.74 -10.59 30.52
C ALA A 33 2.29 -11.31 29.24
N LYS A 34 1.24 -12.14 29.33
CA LYS A 34 0.66 -12.80 28.14
C LYS A 34 0.06 -11.80 27.13
N GLU A 35 -0.65 -10.77 27.58
CA GLU A 35 -1.16 -9.69 26.73
C GLU A 35 -0.02 -8.92 26.07
N LEU A 36 1.04 -8.59 26.81
CA LEU A 36 2.22 -7.93 26.27
C LEU A 36 2.95 -8.80 25.23
N ASN A 37 3.06 -10.12 25.47
CA ASN A 37 3.61 -11.05 24.47
C ASN A 37 2.75 -11.13 23.22
N GLN A 38 1.43 -11.01 23.31
CA GLN A 38 0.54 -10.89 22.13
C GLN A 38 0.76 -9.56 21.39
N GLU A 39 0.96 -8.46 22.12
CA GLU A 39 1.32 -7.16 21.51
C GLU A 39 2.69 -7.24 20.82
N VAL A 40 3.68 -7.90 21.42
CA VAL A 40 4.99 -8.18 20.81
C VAL A 40 4.82 -8.93 19.49
N GLU A 41 4.00 -9.98 19.47
CA GLU A 41 3.73 -10.74 18.25
C GLU A 41 3.08 -9.85 17.17
N GLN A 42 2.11 -9.01 17.53
CA GLN A 42 1.48 -8.08 16.60
C GLN A 42 2.50 -7.06 16.03
N LEU A 43 3.35 -6.48 16.87
CA LEU A 43 4.39 -5.54 16.43
C LEU A 43 5.45 -6.22 15.58
N TYR A 44 5.86 -7.43 15.95
CA TYR A 44 6.77 -8.27 15.17
C TYR A 44 6.22 -8.54 13.77
N GLN A 45 4.99 -8.94 13.68
CA GLN A 45 4.27 -9.17 12.44
C GLN A 45 4.19 -7.91 11.55
N GLN A 46 4.12 -6.73 12.17
CA GLN A 46 4.13 -5.43 11.48
C GLN A 46 5.55 -4.97 11.07
N GLY A 47 6.60 -5.74 11.38
CA GLY A 47 8.00 -5.35 11.16
C GLY A 47 8.50 -4.24 12.11
N ARG A 48 7.72 -3.89 13.13
CA ARG A 48 8.00 -2.81 14.10
C ARG A 48 8.86 -3.32 15.24
N TYR A 49 9.98 -3.93 14.92
CA TYR A 49 10.84 -4.65 15.87
C TYR A 49 11.38 -3.76 16.99
N ALA A 50 11.80 -2.52 16.64
CA ALA A 50 12.33 -1.59 17.64
C ALA A 50 11.27 -1.14 18.67
N GLU A 51 10.02 -1.06 18.27
CA GLU A 51 8.90 -0.70 19.13
C GLU A 51 8.42 -1.89 19.97
N ALA A 52 8.61 -3.11 19.47
CA ALA A 52 8.29 -4.33 20.20
C ALA A 52 9.27 -4.62 21.35
N ILE A 53 10.53 -4.14 21.27
CA ILE A 53 11.56 -4.41 22.31
C ILE A 53 11.13 -3.95 23.71
N PRO A 54 10.75 -2.68 23.95
CA PRO A 54 10.35 -2.25 25.29
C PRO A 54 9.10 -2.98 25.83
N VAL A 55 8.21 -3.44 24.94
CA VAL A 55 7.05 -4.25 25.32
C VAL A 55 7.50 -5.64 25.75
N ALA A 56 8.43 -6.27 25.02
CA ALA A 56 8.99 -7.57 25.35
C ALA A 56 9.83 -7.53 26.64
N GLU A 57 10.60 -6.46 26.84
CA GLU A 57 11.36 -6.26 28.10
C GLU A 57 10.41 -6.15 29.31
N ARG A 58 9.29 -5.46 29.17
CA ARG A 58 8.27 -5.38 30.22
C ARG A 58 7.62 -6.74 30.48
N ALA A 59 7.25 -7.49 29.43
CA ALA A 59 6.70 -8.84 29.57
C ALA A 59 7.67 -9.76 30.32
N LEU A 60 8.96 -9.74 29.93
CA LEU A 60 10.01 -10.52 30.60
C LEU A 60 10.15 -10.14 32.06
N ALA A 61 10.18 -8.86 32.40
CA ALA A 61 10.30 -8.40 33.80
C ALA A 61 9.11 -8.86 34.65
N ILE A 62 7.90 -8.89 34.12
CA ILE A 62 6.72 -9.42 34.81
C ILE A 62 6.85 -10.93 35.00
N ASP A 63 7.23 -11.70 33.98
CA ASP A 63 7.38 -13.15 34.09
C ASP A 63 8.49 -13.51 35.10
N GLU A 64 9.62 -12.83 35.08
CA GLU A 64 10.70 -13.03 36.06
C GLU A 64 10.25 -12.74 37.48
N LYS A 65 9.46 -11.70 37.71
CA LYS A 65 8.95 -11.29 39.02
C LYS A 65 7.92 -12.28 39.59
N TYR A 66 6.97 -12.74 38.78
CA TYR A 66 5.81 -13.49 39.24
C TYR A 66 5.94 -15.01 39.06
N LEU A 67 6.61 -15.47 38.00
CA LEU A 67 6.81 -16.89 37.72
C LEU A 67 8.21 -17.37 38.14
N GLY A 68 9.14 -16.43 38.23
CA GLY A 68 10.54 -16.70 38.52
C GLY A 68 11.43 -16.84 37.29
N PRO A 69 12.75 -16.66 37.47
CA PRO A 69 13.73 -16.61 36.39
C PRO A 69 13.96 -17.94 35.68
N GLU A 70 13.49 -19.05 36.19
CA GLU A 70 13.66 -20.41 35.67
C GLU A 70 12.35 -21.01 35.14
N HIS A 71 11.27 -20.21 35.03
CA HIS A 71 9.98 -20.69 34.55
C HIS A 71 9.96 -20.82 33.01
N PRO A 72 9.29 -21.85 32.42
CA PRO A 72 9.18 -22.02 31.00
C PRO A 72 8.57 -20.81 30.24
N ASP A 73 7.59 -20.12 30.85
CA ASP A 73 7.02 -18.91 30.23
C ASP A 73 8.04 -17.75 30.20
N THR A 74 8.90 -17.63 31.24
CA THR A 74 10.03 -16.69 31.23
C THR A 74 10.99 -17.01 30.10
N ALA A 75 11.23 -18.29 29.80
CA ALA A 75 12.02 -18.69 28.63
C ALA A 75 11.36 -18.29 27.30
N THR A 76 10.03 -18.27 27.24
CA THR A 76 9.30 -17.79 26.08
C THR A 76 9.49 -16.27 25.87
N SER A 77 9.37 -15.47 26.93
CA SER A 77 9.61 -14.02 26.88
C SER A 77 11.06 -13.68 26.52
N LEU A 78 12.04 -14.44 27.06
CA LEU A 78 13.44 -14.33 26.65
C LEU A 78 13.65 -14.62 25.16
N ASN A 79 13.03 -15.68 24.65
CA ASN A 79 13.10 -16.05 23.24
C ASN A 79 12.50 -14.95 22.33
N ASN A 80 11.34 -14.42 22.70
CA ASN A 80 10.68 -13.35 21.93
C ASN A 80 11.55 -12.09 21.86
N LEU A 81 12.13 -11.68 22.99
CA LEU A 81 13.05 -10.55 23.03
C LEU A 81 14.33 -10.82 22.20
N ALA A 82 14.87 -12.04 22.23
CA ALA A 82 16.02 -12.44 21.42
C ALA A 82 15.72 -12.39 19.93
N VAL A 83 14.53 -12.84 19.50
CA VAL A 83 14.06 -12.72 18.11
C VAL A 83 14.08 -11.27 17.65
N LEU A 84 13.55 -10.34 18.45
CA LEU A 84 13.53 -8.91 18.13
C LEU A 84 14.94 -8.34 17.98
N TYR A 85 15.85 -8.65 18.92
CA TYR A 85 17.26 -8.22 18.81
C TYR A 85 17.97 -8.81 17.60
N LYS A 86 17.67 -10.06 17.21
CA LYS A 86 18.18 -10.67 15.99
C LYS A 86 17.75 -9.88 14.74
N TYR A 87 16.47 -9.47 14.66
CA TYR A 87 15.93 -8.76 13.50
C TYR A 87 16.46 -7.33 13.34
N ILE A 88 16.83 -6.66 14.45
CA ILE A 88 17.51 -5.35 14.39
C ILE A 88 19.04 -5.45 14.28
N GLY A 89 19.59 -6.68 14.12
CA GLY A 89 21.04 -6.91 13.99
C GLY A 89 21.84 -6.85 15.28
N ALA A 90 21.18 -6.73 16.44
CA ALA A 90 21.84 -6.68 17.75
C ALA A 90 22.16 -8.09 18.28
N TYR A 91 22.97 -8.85 17.51
CA TYR A 91 23.26 -10.28 17.77
C TYR A 91 23.92 -10.54 19.12
N ASN A 92 24.76 -9.62 19.59
CA ASN A 92 25.40 -9.68 20.90
C ASN A 92 24.41 -9.62 22.06
N LYS A 93 23.24 -9.00 21.88
CA LYS A 93 22.14 -9.01 22.84
C LYS A 93 21.26 -10.23 22.69
N ALA A 94 21.05 -10.73 21.47
CA ALA A 94 20.20 -11.87 21.18
C ALA A 94 20.79 -13.20 21.72
N GLU A 95 22.10 -13.43 21.53
CA GLU A 95 22.75 -14.69 21.90
C GLU A 95 22.56 -15.08 23.37
N PRO A 96 22.87 -14.21 24.37
CA PRO A 96 22.70 -14.59 25.79
C PRO A 96 21.26 -14.88 26.17
N LEU A 97 20.28 -14.21 25.56
CA LEU A 97 18.86 -14.43 25.78
C LEU A 97 18.41 -15.81 25.24
N TYR A 98 18.83 -16.16 24.02
CA TYR A 98 18.56 -17.48 23.46
C TYR A 98 19.20 -18.61 24.28
N ARG A 99 20.46 -18.44 24.71
CA ARG A 99 21.15 -19.43 25.54
C ARG A 99 20.44 -19.60 26.90
N ARG A 100 20.02 -18.52 27.53
CA ARG A 100 19.28 -18.57 28.79
C ARG A 100 17.91 -19.24 28.61
N SER A 101 17.17 -18.90 27.56
CA SER A 101 15.90 -19.55 27.22
C SER A 101 16.08 -21.06 27.03
N LEU A 102 17.13 -21.48 26.30
CA LEU A 102 17.44 -22.88 26.07
C LEU A 102 17.75 -23.59 27.40
N ALA A 103 18.62 -23.01 28.25
CA ALA A 103 19.00 -23.62 29.52
C ALA A 103 17.80 -23.82 30.48
N ILE A 104 16.87 -22.84 30.54
CA ILE A 104 15.64 -22.94 31.30
C ILE A 104 14.78 -24.10 30.78
N ARG A 105 14.56 -24.19 29.46
CA ARG A 105 13.75 -25.26 28.88
C ARG A 105 14.38 -26.63 29.03
N GLU A 106 15.69 -26.76 28.85
CA GLU A 106 16.40 -28.04 29.11
C GLU A 106 16.24 -28.51 30.53
N LYS A 107 16.32 -27.59 31.52
CA LYS A 107 16.15 -27.90 32.95
C LYS A 107 14.68 -28.21 33.31
N ALA A 108 13.74 -27.42 32.86
CA ALA A 108 12.35 -27.51 33.28
C ALA A 108 11.53 -28.54 32.48
N LEU A 109 11.78 -28.71 31.20
CA LEU A 109 11.01 -29.58 30.30
C LEU A 109 11.80 -30.82 29.86
N GLY A 110 13.11 -30.78 30.01
CA GLY A 110 14.04 -31.82 29.59
C GLY A 110 14.67 -31.59 28.21
N PRO A 111 15.80 -32.28 27.93
CA PRO A 111 16.59 -32.07 26.74
C PRO A 111 15.95 -32.59 25.44
N GLU A 112 14.88 -33.38 25.52
CA GLU A 112 14.17 -33.99 24.38
C GLU A 112 12.77 -33.40 24.18
N HIS A 113 12.43 -32.28 24.87
CA HIS A 113 11.13 -31.66 24.74
C HIS A 113 11.05 -30.81 23.43
N PRO A 114 9.91 -30.79 22.72
CA PRO A 114 9.75 -29.99 21.47
C PRO A 114 10.07 -28.50 21.68
N ASP A 115 9.70 -27.89 22.80
CA ASP A 115 10.03 -26.49 23.08
C ASP A 115 11.54 -26.28 23.27
N THR A 116 12.26 -27.25 23.82
CA THR A 116 13.74 -27.24 23.87
C THR A 116 14.31 -27.26 22.45
N ALA A 117 13.75 -28.08 21.57
CA ALA A 117 14.15 -28.14 20.16
C ALA A 117 13.86 -26.82 19.42
N SER A 118 12.75 -26.14 19.75
CA SER A 118 12.47 -24.79 19.22
C SER A 118 13.54 -23.77 19.62
N SER A 119 13.99 -23.79 20.90
CA SER A 119 15.07 -22.91 21.36
C SER A 119 16.41 -23.22 20.68
N LEU A 120 16.72 -24.50 20.45
CA LEU A 120 17.89 -24.95 19.69
C LEU A 120 17.85 -24.41 18.25
N GLY A 121 16.70 -24.56 17.57
CA GLY A 121 16.51 -24.05 16.20
C GLY A 121 16.67 -22.53 16.10
N ASN A 122 16.15 -21.78 17.09
CA ASN A 122 16.26 -20.31 17.09
C ASN A 122 17.70 -19.85 17.35
N LEU A 123 18.43 -20.50 18.26
CA LEU A 123 19.85 -20.23 18.50
C LEU A 123 20.69 -20.62 17.29
N ALA A 124 20.39 -21.74 16.63
CA ALA A 124 21.04 -22.15 15.38
C ALA A 124 20.83 -21.10 14.28
N GLY A 125 19.60 -20.60 14.14
CA GLY A 125 19.28 -19.53 13.20
C GLY A 125 19.99 -18.19 13.51
N LEU A 126 20.32 -17.89 14.75
CA LEU A 126 21.17 -16.77 15.10
C LEU A 126 22.62 -17.03 14.63
N TYR A 127 23.19 -18.20 14.94
CA TYR A 127 24.54 -18.54 14.49
C TYR A 127 24.68 -18.59 12.97
N GLN A 128 23.64 -19.06 12.28
CA GLN A 128 23.62 -19.05 10.81
C GLN A 128 23.75 -17.62 10.24
N VAL A 129 22.98 -16.64 10.76
CA VAL A 129 23.07 -15.24 10.30
C VAL A 129 24.38 -14.55 10.72
N MET A 130 25.04 -15.05 11.80
CA MET A 130 26.37 -14.61 12.23
C MET A 130 27.50 -15.26 11.41
N GLY A 131 27.20 -16.22 10.52
CA GLY A 131 28.20 -16.99 9.79
C GLY A 131 28.91 -18.08 10.61
N ALA A 132 28.48 -18.34 11.83
CA ALA A 132 29.06 -19.36 12.73
C ALA A 132 28.40 -20.73 12.46
N TYR A 133 28.62 -21.26 11.24
CA TYR A 133 27.95 -22.46 10.74
C TYR A 133 28.32 -23.72 11.53
N ASP A 134 29.56 -23.80 12.01
CA ASP A 134 30.08 -24.86 12.90
C ASP A 134 29.28 -24.99 14.21
N LYS A 135 28.75 -23.87 14.72
CA LYS A 135 27.87 -23.84 15.89
C LYS A 135 26.39 -24.09 15.52
N ALA A 136 25.96 -23.67 14.34
CA ALA A 136 24.59 -23.81 13.88
C ALA A 136 24.20 -25.26 13.54
N GLU A 137 25.10 -25.97 12.81
CA GLU A 137 24.81 -27.32 12.32
C GLU A 137 24.42 -28.31 13.44
N PRO A 138 25.19 -28.50 14.53
CA PRO A 138 24.83 -29.46 15.56
C PRO A 138 23.54 -29.11 16.31
N LEU A 139 23.23 -27.82 16.42
CA LEU A 139 21.97 -27.38 17.04
C LEU A 139 20.75 -27.67 16.17
N TYR A 140 20.83 -27.44 14.86
CA TYR A 140 19.76 -27.81 13.94
C TYR A 140 19.58 -29.32 13.83
N GLN A 141 20.67 -30.10 13.79
CA GLN A 141 20.60 -31.57 13.78
C GLN A 141 19.93 -32.09 15.04
N ARG A 142 20.33 -31.58 16.21
CA ARG A 142 19.71 -31.96 17.49
C ARG A 142 18.21 -31.56 17.53
N SER A 143 17.88 -30.36 17.08
CA SER A 143 16.50 -29.89 16.99
C SER A 143 15.65 -30.81 16.11
N LEU A 144 16.12 -31.17 14.91
CA LEU A 144 15.45 -32.09 13.99
C LEU A 144 15.24 -33.48 14.64
N MET A 145 16.28 -34.04 15.26
CA MET A 145 16.21 -35.36 15.94
C MET A 145 15.13 -35.38 17.02
N ILE A 146 15.02 -34.31 17.81
CA ILE A 146 14.01 -34.19 18.85
C ILE A 146 12.61 -34.18 18.27
N TYR A 147 12.38 -33.40 17.19
CA TYR A 147 11.09 -33.34 16.53
C TYR A 147 10.70 -34.65 15.85
N GLU A 148 11.64 -35.33 15.19
CA GLU A 148 11.41 -36.65 14.61
C GLU A 148 11.02 -37.69 15.67
N LYS A 149 11.66 -37.65 16.84
CA LYS A 149 11.34 -38.53 17.97
C LYS A 149 9.99 -38.20 18.64
N ALA A 150 9.70 -36.92 18.82
CA ALA A 150 8.51 -36.47 19.56
C ALA A 150 7.22 -36.51 18.73
N LEU A 151 7.26 -36.10 17.47
CA LEU A 151 6.09 -35.95 16.60
C LEU A 151 6.06 -36.96 15.44
N GLY A 152 7.20 -37.57 15.16
CA GLY A 152 7.37 -38.50 14.03
C GLY A 152 8.03 -37.88 12.81
N PRO A 153 8.63 -38.72 11.96
CA PRO A 153 9.40 -38.30 10.78
C PRO A 153 8.54 -37.72 9.64
N GLU A 154 7.22 -37.90 9.66
CA GLU A 154 6.25 -37.47 8.65
C GLU A 154 5.37 -36.30 9.16
N HIS A 155 5.70 -35.73 10.34
CA HIS A 155 4.91 -34.64 10.91
C HIS A 155 5.25 -33.31 10.18
N PRO A 156 4.24 -32.42 9.90
CA PRO A 156 4.49 -31.13 9.23
C PRO A 156 5.51 -30.24 9.94
N ASP A 157 5.53 -30.24 11.26
CA ASP A 157 6.52 -29.46 12.01
C ASP A 157 7.93 -29.99 11.79
N THR A 158 8.12 -31.32 11.63
CA THR A 158 9.42 -31.91 11.26
C THR A 158 9.91 -31.35 9.93
N ALA A 159 9.00 -31.08 8.96
CA ALA A 159 9.34 -30.46 7.68
C ALA A 159 9.94 -29.06 7.84
N ILE A 160 9.56 -28.30 8.86
CA ILE A 160 10.13 -26.96 9.16
C ILE A 160 11.62 -27.10 9.52
N TYR A 161 11.95 -28.05 10.39
CA TYR A 161 13.35 -28.25 10.83
C TYR A 161 14.22 -28.86 9.75
N LEU A 162 13.66 -29.72 8.88
CA LEU A 162 14.31 -30.17 7.65
C LEU A 162 14.66 -28.99 6.73
N ASN A 163 13.72 -28.06 6.50
CA ASN A 163 13.96 -26.84 5.72
C ASN A 163 15.06 -25.97 6.35
N ASN A 164 15.07 -25.81 7.68
CA ASN A 164 16.06 -24.99 8.35
C ASN A 164 17.47 -25.57 8.21
N LEU A 165 17.63 -26.88 8.42
CA LEU A 165 18.92 -27.58 8.26
C LEU A 165 19.36 -27.58 6.77
N ALA A 166 18.44 -27.81 5.85
CA ALA A 166 18.71 -27.72 4.42
C ALA A 166 19.18 -26.30 4.01
N GLY A 167 18.53 -25.26 4.55
CA GLY A 167 18.93 -23.86 4.34
C GLY A 167 20.32 -23.55 4.89
N LEU A 168 20.72 -24.14 6.02
CA LEU A 168 22.10 -24.04 6.49
C LEU A 168 23.06 -24.68 5.51
N TYR A 169 22.81 -25.94 5.07
CA TYR A 169 23.68 -26.62 4.09
C TYR A 169 23.74 -25.86 2.76
N GLN A 170 22.66 -25.25 2.31
CA GLN A 170 22.66 -24.42 1.12
C GLN A 170 23.62 -23.23 1.25
N VAL A 171 23.59 -22.47 2.36
CA VAL A 171 24.51 -21.33 2.54
C VAL A 171 25.95 -21.76 2.77
N MET A 172 26.18 -23.01 3.21
CA MET A 172 27.51 -23.63 3.30
C MET A 172 28.03 -24.16 1.95
N GLY A 173 27.18 -24.15 0.90
CA GLY A 173 27.51 -24.76 -0.41
C GLY A 173 27.43 -26.28 -0.43
N ALA A 174 26.95 -26.94 0.63
CA ALA A 174 26.80 -28.40 0.72
C ALA A 174 25.43 -28.83 0.11
N TYR A 175 25.29 -28.60 -1.21
CA TYR A 175 24.03 -28.78 -1.93
C TYR A 175 23.57 -30.25 -1.98
N ASP A 176 24.50 -31.18 -2.01
CA ASP A 176 24.29 -32.64 -1.92
C ASP A 176 23.60 -33.07 -0.61
N LYS A 177 23.86 -32.34 0.47
CA LYS A 177 23.17 -32.51 1.77
C LYS A 177 21.85 -31.76 1.83
N ALA A 178 21.77 -30.58 1.21
CA ALA A 178 20.57 -29.71 1.25
C ALA A 178 19.39 -30.29 0.44
N GLU A 179 19.66 -30.79 -0.78
CA GLU A 179 18.60 -31.23 -1.69
C GLU A 179 17.71 -32.33 -1.11
N PRO A 180 18.23 -33.47 -0.57
CA PRO A 180 17.35 -34.51 -0.02
C PRO A 180 16.51 -34.05 1.15
N LEU A 181 16.99 -33.09 1.95
CA LEU A 181 16.23 -32.55 3.08
C LEU A 181 15.09 -31.64 2.60
N PHE A 182 15.33 -30.77 1.60
CA PHE A 182 14.27 -29.98 0.99
C PHE A 182 13.22 -30.85 0.28
N GLN A 183 13.63 -31.88 -0.47
CA GLN A 183 12.73 -32.83 -1.12
C GLN A 183 11.88 -33.59 -0.09
N ARG A 184 12.48 -34.06 1.01
CA ARG A 184 11.76 -34.72 2.10
C ARG A 184 10.76 -33.77 2.77
N SER A 185 11.15 -32.52 3.05
CA SER A 185 10.24 -31.50 3.58
C SER A 185 9.05 -31.24 2.66
N LEU A 186 9.28 -31.15 1.33
CA LEU A 186 8.22 -30.98 0.35
C LEU A 186 7.27 -32.18 0.37
N THR A 187 7.80 -33.42 0.35
CA THR A 187 6.99 -34.62 0.37
C THR A 187 6.11 -34.72 1.62
N ILE A 188 6.65 -34.39 2.79
CA ILE A 188 5.89 -34.36 4.04
C ILE A 188 4.75 -33.34 3.95
N ASN A 189 5.03 -32.12 3.51
CA ASN A 189 4.01 -31.07 3.41
C ASN A 189 2.93 -31.40 2.37
N GLU A 190 3.29 -31.96 1.22
CA GLU A 190 2.30 -32.40 0.21
C GLU A 190 1.38 -33.49 0.75
N LYS A 191 1.93 -34.47 1.48
CA LYS A 191 1.19 -35.60 2.02
C LYS A 191 0.32 -35.22 3.22
N ALA A 192 0.86 -34.45 4.16
CA ALA A 192 0.21 -34.15 5.43
C ALA A 192 -0.70 -32.93 5.39
N LEU A 193 -0.31 -31.88 4.66
CA LEU A 193 -1.04 -30.61 4.58
C LEU A 193 -1.80 -30.46 3.25
N GLY A 194 -1.36 -31.19 2.22
CA GLY A 194 -1.91 -31.13 0.88
C GLY A 194 -1.12 -30.23 -0.09
N PRO A 195 -1.30 -30.46 -1.43
CA PRO A 195 -0.51 -29.79 -2.47
C PRO A 195 -0.76 -28.29 -2.57
N GLU A 196 -1.84 -27.74 -1.99
CA GLU A 196 -2.24 -26.34 -2.04
C GLU A 196 -2.05 -25.61 -0.71
N HIS A 197 -1.37 -26.22 0.24
CA HIS A 197 -1.14 -25.61 1.55
C HIS A 197 0.02 -24.59 1.51
N PRO A 198 -0.03 -23.50 2.32
CA PRO A 198 1.05 -22.51 2.43
C PRO A 198 2.43 -23.11 2.74
N GLY A 199 2.48 -24.13 3.59
CA GLY A 199 3.72 -24.85 3.92
C GLY A 199 4.33 -25.53 2.69
N THR A 200 3.50 -26.12 1.83
CA THR A 200 3.92 -26.72 0.57
C THR A 200 4.52 -25.67 -0.37
N ALA A 201 3.89 -24.47 -0.49
CA ALA A 201 4.47 -23.39 -1.28
C ALA A 201 5.84 -22.92 -0.75
N THR A 202 6.04 -22.94 0.56
CA THR A 202 7.34 -22.61 1.16
C THR A 202 8.39 -23.65 0.81
N SER A 203 8.10 -24.96 0.93
CA SER A 203 9.03 -26.02 0.56
C SER A 203 9.35 -26.04 -0.93
N LEU A 204 8.35 -25.81 -1.81
CA LEU A 204 8.54 -25.63 -3.24
C LEU A 204 9.53 -24.50 -3.55
N ASN A 205 9.31 -23.32 -2.94
CA ASN A 205 10.17 -22.16 -3.16
C ASN A 205 11.60 -22.40 -2.67
N ASN A 206 11.78 -23.02 -1.50
CA ASN A 206 13.11 -23.29 -0.96
C ASN A 206 13.90 -24.26 -1.85
N LEU A 207 13.25 -25.34 -2.31
CA LEU A 207 13.87 -26.28 -3.25
C LEU A 207 14.16 -25.60 -4.61
N ALA A 208 13.27 -24.73 -5.09
CA ALA A 208 13.48 -23.98 -6.31
C ALA A 208 14.69 -23.03 -6.21
N VAL A 209 14.85 -22.33 -5.09
CA VAL A 209 16.02 -21.46 -4.85
C VAL A 209 17.31 -22.29 -4.84
N LEU A 210 17.31 -23.49 -4.25
CA LEU A 210 18.47 -24.39 -4.32
C LEU A 210 18.78 -24.76 -5.78
N TYR A 211 17.79 -25.16 -6.57
CA TYR A 211 18.00 -25.53 -7.98
C TYR A 211 18.51 -24.37 -8.81
N ALA A 212 17.97 -23.15 -8.62
CA ALA A 212 18.47 -21.96 -9.29
C ALA A 212 19.93 -21.66 -8.90
N THR A 213 20.30 -21.83 -7.62
CA THR A 213 21.69 -21.70 -7.14
C THR A 213 22.64 -22.68 -7.83
N GLN A 214 22.15 -23.87 -8.18
CA GLN A 214 22.90 -24.90 -8.93
C GLN A 214 22.87 -24.70 -10.46
N GLY A 215 22.17 -23.66 -10.97
CA GLY A 215 21.98 -23.42 -12.40
C GLY A 215 20.91 -24.30 -13.05
N ARG A 216 20.15 -25.09 -12.28
CA ARG A 216 19.03 -25.94 -12.75
C ARG A 216 17.76 -25.05 -12.89
N ASN A 217 17.89 -24.00 -13.71
CA ASN A 217 16.87 -22.92 -13.77
C ASN A 217 15.50 -23.40 -14.25
N GLY A 218 15.42 -24.38 -15.18
CA GLY A 218 14.16 -24.93 -15.67
C GLY A 218 13.36 -25.67 -14.58
N GLU A 219 14.05 -26.44 -13.74
CA GLU A 219 13.42 -27.12 -12.60
C GLU A 219 13.00 -26.11 -11.53
N ALA A 220 13.82 -25.07 -11.29
CA ALA A 220 13.49 -23.99 -10.38
C ALA A 220 12.23 -23.24 -10.83
N LEU A 221 12.13 -22.91 -12.13
CA LEU A 221 10.97 -22.24 -12.70
C LEU A 221 9.68 -23.03 -12.46
N ALA A 222 9.68 -24.33 -12.76
CA ALA A 222 8.50 -25.17 -12.57
C ALA A 222 8.02 -25.23 -11.12
N LEU A 223 8.94 -25.28 -10.15
CA LEU A 223 8.60 -25.28 -8.72
C LEU A 223 8.09 -23.90 -8.27
N MET A 224 8.70 -22.81 -8.73
CA MET A 224 8.26 -21.45 -8.41
C MET A 224 6.87 -21.17 -9.00
N GLU A 225 6.57 -21.61 -10.22
CA GLU A 225 5.22 -21.46 -10.81
C GLU A 225 4.16 -22.17 -9.99
N ARG A 226 4.45 -23.39 -9.51
CA ARG A 226 3.54 -24.10 -8.59
C ARG A 226 3.34 -23.30 -7.29
N ALA A 227 4.41 -22.78 -6.70
CA ALA A 227 4.34 -21.97 -5.48
C ALA A 227 3.52 -20.69 -5.69
N GLN A 228 3.70 -19.99 -6.84
CA GLN A 228 2.89 -18.81 -7.19
C GLN A 228 1.41 -19.17 -7.36
N GLY A 229 1.07 -20.31 -7.95
CA GLY A 229 -0.30 -20.79 -8.06
C GLY A 229 -0.98 -21.01 -6.71
N ILE A 230 -0.24 -21.56 -5.73
CA ILE A 230 -0.74 -21.73 -4.35
C ILE A 230 -0.92 -20.37 -3.69
N ASP A 231 0.07 -19.48 -3.79
CA ASP A 231 -0.01 -18.14 -3.23
C ASP A 231 -1.20 -17.35 -3.78
N HIS A 232 -1.46 -17.45 -5.08
CA HIS A 232 -2.60 -16.77 -5.71
C HIS A 232 -3.95 -17.21 -5.10
N LYS A 233 -4.17 -18.52 -4.96
CA LYS A 233 -5.40 -19.04 -4.34
C LYS A 233 -5.57 -18.57 -2.90
N GLN A 234 -4.48 -18.51 -2.14
CA GLN A 234 -4.51 -18.03 -0.76
C GLN A 234 -4.76 -16.54 -0.65
N ILE A 235 -4.15 -15.73 -1.53
CA ILE A 235 -4.41 -14.30 -1.61
C ILE A 235 -5.91 -14.08 -1.85
N GLU A 236 -6.52 -14.78 -2.82
CA GLU A 236 -7.96 -14.66 -3.07
C GLU A 236 -8.81 -15.03 -1.84
N GLN A 237 -8.43 -16.08 -1.12
CA GLN A 237 -9.13 -16.48 0.11
C GLN A 237 -9.04 -15.41 1.19
N ILE A 238 -7.82 -14.94 1.52
CA ILE A 238 -7.60 -13.95 2.58
C ILE A 238 -8.27 -12.62 2.25
N LEU A 239 -8.19 -12.15 1.00
CA LEU A 239 -8.85 -10.93 0.56
C LEU A 239 -10.38 -11.01 0.67
N GLY A 240 -10.93 -12.22 0.68
CA GLY A 240 -12.36 -12.44 0.81
C GLY A 240 -12.91 -12.24 2.23
N PHE A 241 -12.09 -12.39 3.29
CA PHE A 241 -12.63 -12.37 4.65
C PHE A 241 -11.84 -11.54 5.66
N ALA A 242 -10.56 -11.28 5.41
CA ALA A 242 -9.72 -10.59 6.38
C ALA A 242 -9.93 -9.06 6.35
N PRO A 243 -9.73 -8.36 7.47
CA PRO A 243 -9.59 -6.89 7.51
C PRO A 243 -8.44 -6.38 6.65
N GLU A 244 -8.49 -5.12 6.21
CA GLU A 244 -7.48 -4.54 5.29
C GLU A 244 -6.06 -4.60 5.85
N ALA A 245 -5.88 -4.36 7.15
CA ALA A 245 -4.58 -4.46 7.79
C ALA A 245 -3.99 -5.88 7.70
N GLN A 246 -4.81 -6.91 7.95
CA GLN A 246 -4.41 -8.31 7.82
C GLN A 246 -4.13 -8.70 6.35
N GLN A 247 -4.93 -8.17 5.40
CA GLN A 247 -4.69 -8.37 3.96
C GLN A 247 -3.32 -7.82 3.57
N THR A 248 -3.01 -6.58 3.97
CA THR A 248 -1.72 -5.93 3.70
C THR A 248 -0.56 -6.74 4.26
N GLN A 249 -0.66 -7.16 5.51
CA GLN A 249 0.34 -7.98 6.18
C GLN A 249 0.56 -9.33 5.48
N PHE A 250 -0.51 -10.01 5.13
CA PHE A 250 -0.43 -11.29 4.42
C PHE A 250 0.29 -11.13 3.07
N LEU A 251 -0.04 -10.09 2.30
CA LEU A 251 0.63 -9.81 1.03
C LEU A 251 2.13 -9.56 1.21
N ALA A 252 2.51 -8.79 2.23
CA ALA A 252 3.91 -8.53 2.55
C ALA A 252 4.70 -9.82 2.84
N THR A 253 4.08 -10.80 3.53
CA THR A 253 4.74 -12.10 3.81
C THR A 253 4.97 -12.95 2.55
N ARG A 254 4.30 -12.66 1.42
CA ARG A 254 4.40 -13.39 0.16
C ARG A 254 5.19 -12.64 -0.93
N GLU A 255 5.54 -11.40 -0.66
CA GLU A 255 6.22 -10.51 -1.62
C GLU A 255 7.57 -11.08 -2.06
N HIS A 256 8.37 -11.56 -1.12
CA HIS A 256 9.69 -12.12 -1.38
C HIS A 256 9.67 -13.31 -2.38
N ARG A 257 8.65 -14.19 -2.30
CA ARG A 257 8.53 -15.31 -3.26
C ARG A 257 8.19 -14.82 -4.66
N CYS A 258 7.33 -13.81 -4.77
CA CYS A 258 7.03 -13.18 -6.05
C CYS A 258 8.28 -12.51 -6.64
N PHE A 259 9.02 -11.76 -5.83
CA PHE A 259 10.23 -11.09 -6.30
C PHE A 259 11.33 -12.07 -6.72
N ALA A 260 11.55 -13.16 -5.97
CA ALA A 260 12.48 -14.20 -6.37
C ALA A 260 12.06 -14.86 -7.72
N TYR A 261 10.75 -15.11 -7.90
CA TYR A 261 10.23 -15.64 -9.16
C TYR A 261 10.47 -14.68 -10.34
N LEU A 262 10.16 -13.38 -10.17
CA LEU A 262 10.40 -12.36 -11.20
C LEU A 262 11.90 -12.19 -11.48
N SER A 263 12.76 -12.26 -10.45
CA SER A 263 14.22 -12.22 -10.61
C SER A 263 14.73 -13.42 -11.42
N LEU A 264 14.20 -14.62 -11.17
CA LEU A 264 14.60 -15.81 -11.95
C LEU A 264 14.26 -15.63 -13.44
N ILE A 265 13.07 -15.13 -13.73
CA ILE A 265 12.64 -14.91 -15.12
C ILE A 265 13.47 -13.81 -15.77
N GLN A 266 13.70 -12.70 -15.10
CA GLN A 266 14.51 -11.61 -15.60
C GLN A 266 15.95 -12.06 -15.91
N GLN A 267 16.54 -12.86 -15.02
CA GLN A 267 17.95 -13.28 -15.17
C GLN A 267 18.16 -14.40 -16.19
N HIS A 268 17.16 -15.30 -16.38
CA HIS A 268 17.39 -16.55 -17.14
C HIS A 268 16.33 -16.85 -18.20
N PHE A 269 15.17 -16.16 -18.19
CA PHE A 269 14.04 -16.49 -19.07
C PHE A 269 13.39 -15.23 -19.69
N SER A 270 14.11 -14.12 -19.75
CA SER A 270 13.59 -12.86 -20.31
C SER A 270 13.20 -12.98 -21.79
N GLU A 271 13.78 -13.93 -22.52
CA GLU A 271 13.49 -14.22 -23.92
C GLU A 271 12.50 -15.40 -24.11
N ASP A 272 12.05 -16.05 -23.03
CA ASP A 272 11.05 -17.11 -23.12
C ASP A 272 9.63 -16.53 -23.01
N PRO A 273 8.84 -16.54 -24.12
CA PRO A 273 7.52 -15.92 -24.12
C PRO A 273 6.54 -16.54 -23.11
N LYS A 274 6.71 -17.83 -22.78
CA LYS A 274 5.84 -18.53 -21.82
C LYS A 274 6.16 -18.08 -20.39
N ALA A 275 7.44 -18.06 -20.05
CA ALA A 275 7.89 -17.61 -18.73
C ALA A 275 7.56 -16.14 -18.50
N VAL A 276 7.81 -15.27 -19.48
CA VAL A 276 7.47 -13.83 -19.40
C VAL A 276 5.96 -13.61 -19.25
N ARG A 277 5.13 -14.38 -19.99
CA ARG A 277 3.67 -14.33 -19.82
C ARG A 277 3.23 -14.78 -18.43
N SER A 278 3.78 -15.86 -17.92
CA SER A 278 3.50 -16.36 -16.57
C SER A 278 3.91 -15.34 -15.49
N ALA A 279 5.03 -14.64 -15.70
CA ALA A 279 5.46 -13.54 -14.86
C ALA A 279 4.47 -12.38 -14.86
N LEU A 280 4.00 -11.96 -16.04
CA LEU A 280 3.00 -10.89 -16.15
C LEU A 280 1.66 -11.32 -15.54
N ASP A 281 1.19 -12.55 -15.74
CA ASP A 281 -0.02 -13.06 -15.10
C ASP A 281 0.08 -13.00 -13.57
N THR A 282 1.24 -13.42 -13.03
CA THR A 282 1.52 -13.34 -11.59
C THR A 282 1.51 -11.89 -11.10
N TRP A 283 2.15 -10.98 -11.83
CA TRP A 283 2.20 -9.56 -11.45
C TRP A 283 0.84 -8.88 -11.54
N LEU A 284 0.10 -9.09 -12.62
CA LEU A 284 -1.26 -8.58 -12.80
C LEU A 284 -2.22 -9.03 -11.69
N THR A 285 -2.02 -10.20 -11.09
CA THR A 285 -2.86 -10.66 -9.97
C THR A 285 -2.49 -10.03 -8.63
N ARG A 286 -1.30 -9.46 -8.50
CA ARG A 286 -0.79 -8.90 -7.24
C ARG A 286 -0.84 -7.38 -7.19
N LYS A 287 -0.37 -6.70 -8.24
CA LYS A 287 -0.27 -5.25 -8.26
C LYS A 287 -1.63 -4.58 -8.05
N GLY A 288 -1.75 -3.74 -7.02
CA GLY A 288 -2.98 -3.01 -6.69
C GLY A 288 -4.16 -3.92 -6.27
N ILE A 289 -3.89 -5.12 -5.76
CA ILE A 289 -4.95 -6.10 -5.42
C ILE A 289 -5.85 -5.60 -4.28
N LEU A 290 -5.31 -4.82 -3.35
CA LEU A 290 -6.11 -4.20 -2.28
C LEU A 290 -7.11 -3.20 -2.85
N LEU A 291 -6.70 -2.39 -3.83
CA LEU A 291 -7.60 -1.46 -4.52
C LEU A 291 -8.74 -2.21 -5.22
N GLU A 292 -8.41 -3.28 -5.92
CA GLU A 292 -9.42 -4.11 -6.62
C GLU A 292 -10.42 -4.76 -5.64
N THR A 293 -9.93 -5.23 -4.50
CA THR A 293 -10.79 -5.81 -3.45
C THR A 293 -11.77 -4.76 -2.92
N GLN A 294 -11.34 -3.53 -2.68
CA GLN A 294 -12.19 -2.44 -2.22
C GLN A 294 -13.23 -2.02 -3.29
N LYS A 295 -12.84 -1.95 -4.56
CA LYS A 295 -13.77 -1.72 -5.69
C LYS A 295 -14.86 -2.80 -5.73
N ARG A 296 -14.50 -4.07 -5.50
CA ARG A 296 -15.41 -5.21 -5.49
C ARG A 296 -16.45 -5.10 -4.37
N ILE A 297 -16.02 -4.76 -3.16
CA ILE A 297 -16.91 -4.49 -2.01
C ILE A 297 -17.93 -3.39 -2.37
N LYS A 298 -17.47 -2.28 -2.95
CA LYS A 298 -18.36 -1.19 -3.41
C LYS A 298 -19.34 -1.65 -4.48
N GLY A 299 -18.91 -2.52 -5.40
CA GLY A 299 -19.76 -3.10 -6.43
C GLY A 299 -20.93 -3.89 -5.85
N VAL A 300 -20.68 -4.67 -4.81
CA VAL A 300 -21.73 -5.44 -4.09
C VAL A 300 -22.71 -4.51 -3.39
N LEU A 301 -22.21 -3.48 -2.73
CA LEU A 301 -23.05 -2.48 -2.04
C LEU A 301 -23.95 -1.70 -3.00
N ALA A 302 -23.44 -1.35 -4.17
CA ALA A 302 -24.18 -0.60 -5.19
C ALA A 302 -25.27 -1.42 -5.87
N ALA A 303 -25.12 -2.76 -5.93
CA ALA A 303 -26.16 -3.64 -6.48
C ALA A 303 -27.46 -3.67 -5.66
N GLY A 304 -27.42 -3.19 -4.41
CA GLY A 304 -28.63 -3.00 -3.59
C GLY A 304 -29.24 -4.27 -3.00
N ASP A 305 -28.72 -5.43 -3.35
CA ASP A 305 -29.33 -6.73 -3.07
C ASP A 305 -29.01 -7.29 -1.67
N ASN A 306 -28.24 -6.56 -0.85
CA ASN A 306 -27.85 -7.02 0.48
C ASN A 306 -28.02 -5.93 1.55
N PRO A 307 -29.19 -5.87 2.25
CA PRO A 307 -29.46 -4.90 3.31
C PRO A 307 -28.44 -4.95 4.47
N GLN A 308 -27.93 -6.15 4.79
CA GLN A 308 -26.93 -6.33 5.85
C GLN A 308 -25.60 -5.68 5.48
N ALA A 309 -25.15 -5.85 4.23
CA ALA A 309 -23.94 -5.20 3.74
C ALA A 309 -24.08 -3.67 3.74
N GLN A 310 -25.25 -3.14 3.37
CA GLN A 310 -25.55 -1.71 3.42
C GLN A 310 -25.51 -1.16 4.86
N ALA A 311 -26.11 -1.88 5.82
CA ALA A 311 -26.11 -1.47 7.22
C ALA A 311 -24.70 -1.43 7.81
N ILE A 312 -23.85 -2.45 7.51
CA ILE A 312 -22.45 -2.50 7.92
C ILE A 312 -21.66 -1.36 7.27
N PHE A 313 -21.88 -1.10 5.99
CA PHE A 313 -21.21 -0.02 5.27
C PHE A 313 -21.57 1.36 5.83
N THR A 314 -22.83 1.60 6.17
CA THR A 314 -23.26 2.83 6.82
C THR A 314 -22.55 3.06 8.16
N LYS A 315 -22.42 1.99 8.96
CA LYS A 315 -21.64 2.05 10.23
C LYS A 315 -20.16 2.35 9.95
N LEU A 316 -19.57 1.70 8.94
CA LEU A 316 -18.18 1.94 8.56
C LEU A 316 -17.92 3.39 8.13
N ILE A 317 -18.84 3.99 7.36
CA ILE A 317 -18.76 5.41 7.00
C ILE A 317 -18.80 6.28 8.26
N GLY A 318 -19.69 6.03 9.20
CA GLY A 318 -19.77 6.76 10.47
C GLY A 318 -18.45 6.69 11.26
N VAL A 319 -17.86 5.50 11.39
CA VAL A 319 -16.55 5.30 12.05
C VAL A 319 -15.43 6.08 11.33
N ARG A 320 -15.39 6.04 9.99
CA ARG A 320 -14.40 6.77 9.19
C ARG A 320 -14.53 8.29 9.33
N GLN A 321 -15.76 8.81 9.36
CA GLN A 321 -16.03 10.24 9.58
C GLN A 321 -15.59 10.66 10.97
N GLU A 322 -15.89 9.86 12.00
CA GLU A 322 -15.49 10.15 13.37
C GLU A 322 -13.96 10.08 13.54
N LEU A 323 -13.30 9.08 12.93
CA LEU A 323 -11.85 8.99 12.92
C LEU A 323 -11.22 10.22 12.25
N ALA A 324 -11.73 10.62 11.08
CA ALA A 324 -11.26 11.83 10.40
C ALA A 324 -11.45 13.09 11.28
N ARG A 325 -12.62 13.24 11.91
CA ARG A 325 -12.89 14.34 12.83
C ARG A 325 -11.92 14.37 14.01
N LEU A 326 -11.66 13.21 14.61
CA LEU A 326 -10.79 13.09 15.77
C LEU A 326 -9.33 13.42 15.39
N VAL A 327 -8.84 12.87 14.26
CA VAL A 327 -7.46 13.10 13.80
C VAL A 327 -7.23 14.56 13.40
N LEU A 328 -8.20 15.19 12.72
CA LEU A 328 -8.10 16.60 12.31
C LEU A 328 -8.24 17.56 13.49
N GLY A 329 -9.13 17.23 14.47
CA GLY A 329 -9.40 18.06 15.63
C GLY A 329 -8.37 17.98 16.76
N GLY A 330 -7.50 16.96 16.74
CA GLY A 330 -6.50 16.73 17.79
C GLY A 330 -7.11 16.27 19.14
N PRO A 331 -6.28 16.20 20.20
CA PRO A 331 -6.65 15.58 21.49
C PRO A 331 -7.72 16.34 22.32
N GLY A 332 -8.08 17.58 21.96
CA GLY A 332 -9.12 18.34 22.64
C GLY A 332 -8.93 18.45 24.17
N LYS A 333 -10.07 18.50 24.91
CA LYS A 333 -10.07 18.59 26.38
C LYS A 333 -9.85 17.24 27.09
N GLU A 334 -9.99 16.12 26.36
CA GLU A 334 -9.93 14.75 26.94
C GLU A 334 -8.48 14.31 27.27
N GLY A 335 -7.49 15.02 26.78
CA GLY A 335 -6.08 14.74 27.01
C GLY A 335 -5.51 13.66 26.06
N PRO A 336 -4.15 13.53 25.98
CA PRO A 336 -3.49 12.68 24.98
C PRO A 336 -3.78 11.18 25.11
N GLU A 337 -3.95 10.65 26.30
CA GLU A 337 -4.17 9.22 26.53
C GLU A 337 -5.57 8.77 26.11
N ALA A 338 -6.61 9.52 26.49
CA ALA A 338 -7.99 9.26 26.09
C ALA A 338 -8.15 9.38 24.58
N TYR A 339 -7.50 10.37 23.98
CA TYR A 339 -7.44 10.58 22.53
C TYR A 339 -6.81 9.38 21.81
N GLN A 340 -5.65 8.88 22.27
CA GLN A 340 -5.00 7.71 21.70
C GLN A 340 -5.88 6.47 21.78
N LYS A 341 -6.45 6.22 22.94
CA LYS A 341 -7.36 5.08 23.15
C LYS A 341 -8.52 5.14 22.15
N ARG A 342 -9.13 6.31 21.96
CA ARG A 342 -10.26 6.48 21.04
C ARG A 342 -9.88 6.26 19.59
N ILE A 343 -8.68 6.71 19.16
CA ILE A 343 -8.15 6.41 17.82
C ILE A 343 -7.97 4.91 17.63
N VAL A 344 -7.39 4.22 18.60
CA VAL A 344 -7.22 2.76 18.54
C VAL A 344 -8.56 2.04 18.46
N ASP A 345 -9.52 2.43 19.31
CA ASP A 345 -10.86 1.82 19.33
C ASP A 345 -11.59 2.03 17.99
N LEU A 346 -11.53 3.24 17.39
CA LEU A 346 -12.13 3.51 16.09
C LEU A 346 -11.44 2.75 14.95
N ASN A 347 -10.11 2.61 14.98
CA ASN A 347 -9.40 1.80 14.01
C ASN A 347 -9.79 0.31 14.13
N ASN A 348 -9.89 -0.22 15.34
CA ASN A 348 -10.34 -1.61 15.58
C ASN A 348 -11.78 -1.82 15.06
N GLN A 349 -12.69 -0.88 15.29
CA GLN A 349 -14.04 -0.92 14.75
C GLN A 349 -14.06 -0.86 13.22
N LYS A 350 -13.24 0.01 12.61
CA LYS A 350 -13.07 0.11 11.15
C LYS A 350 -12.62 -1.23 10.56
N GLU A 351 -11.59 -1.86 11.14
CA GLU A 351 -11.07 -3.14 10.67
C GLU A 351 -12.11 -4.26 10.83
N ALA A 352 -12.80 -4.34 11.96
CA ALA A 352 -13.86 -5.34 12.19
C ALA A 352 -15.01 -5.22 11.18
N LEU A 353 -15.50 -4.00 10.92
CA LEU A 353 -16.55 -3.74 9.93
C LEU A 353 -16.07 -4.02 8.50
N GLY A 354 -14.81 -3.68 8.18
CA GLY A 354 -14.16 -4.00 6.91
C GLY A 354 -14.10 -5.51 6.66
N GLY A 355 -13.70 -6.29 7.66
CA GLY A 355 -13.69 -7.75 7.59
C GLY A 355 -15.08 -8.37 7.40
N GLN A 356 -16.13 -7.81 8.06
CA GLN A 356 -17.51 -8.26 7.84
C GLN A 356 -17.97 -7.99 6.40
N LEU A 357 -17.67 -6.81 5.84
CA LEU A 357 -17.99 -6.48 4.45
C LEU A 357 -17.24 -7.37 3.46
N SER A 358 -15.97 -7.67 3.71
CA SER A 358 -15.18 -8.57 2.87
C SER A 358 -15.81 -9.97 2.78
N ARG A 359 -16.23 -10.53 3.91
CA ARG A 359 -16.91 -11.85 3.94
C ARG A 359 -18.21 -11.87 3.14
N LEU A 360 -19.07 -10.86 3.30
CA LEU A 360 -20.32 -10.75 2.55
C LEU A 360 -20.08 -10.55 1.04
N SER A 361 -19.03 -9.77 0.70
CA SER A 361 -18.62 -9.53 -0.68
C SER A 361 -18.10 -10.78 -1.38
N GLN A 362 -17.35 -11.62 -0.67
CA GLN A 362 -16.82 -12.88 -1.22
C GLN A 362 -17.96 -13.85 -1.58
N ALA A 363 -18.92 -14.04 -0.68
CA ALA A 363 -20.06 -14.91 -0.94
C ALA A 363 -20.82 -14.49 -2.21
N PHE A 364 -20.92 -13.18 -2.46
CA PHE A 364 -21.57 -12.63 -3.64
C PHE A 364 -20.71 -12.73 -4.90
N ALA A 365 -19.39 -12.57 -4.78
CA ALA A 365 -18.44 -12.67 -5.90
C ALA A 365 -18.33 -14.11 -6.43
N GLN A 366 -18.37 -15.12 -5.55
CA GLN A 366 -18.40 -16.52 -5.93
C GLN A 366 -19.61 -16.87 -6.81
N GLN A 367 -20.76 -16.23 -6.58
CA GLN A 367 -21.97 -16.41 -7.42
C GLN A 367 -21.80 -15.78 -8.81
N ARG A 368 -20.94 -14.76 -8.98
CA ARG A 368 -20.77 -14.02 -10.24
C ARG A 368 -19.56 -14.42 -11.08
N LYS A 369 -18.87 -15.54 -10.83
CA LYS A 369 -17.63 -15.98 -11.54
C LYS A 369 -16.68 -14.81 -11.77
N THR A 370 -15.90 -14.45 -10.79
CA THR A 370 -14.89 -13.37 -10.90
C THR A 370 -13.90 -13.74 -12.02
N ARG A 371 -13.80 -12.91 -13.06
CA ARG A 371 -12.79 -13.10 -14.11
C ARG A 371 -11.41 -12.87 -13.49
N ILE A 372 -10.58 -13.89 -13.53
CA ILE A 372 -9.13 -13.77 -13.27
C ILE A 372 -8.58 -12.84 -14.37
N ALA A 373 -7.89 -11.78 -13.99
CA ALA A 373 -7.25 -10.88 -14.94
C ALA A 373 -5.99 -11.55 -15.48
N THR A 374 -6.10 -12.24 -16.60
CA THR A 374 -4.98 -12.84 -17.30
C THR A 374 -4.43 -11.89 -18.35
N THR A 375 -3.18 -12.07 -18.71
CA THR A 375 -2.54 -11.38 -19.86
C THR A 375 -3.43 -11.45 -21.11
N SER A 376 -4.03 -12.61 -21.38
CA SER A 376 -4.93 -12.79 -22.53
C SER A 376 -6.21 -11.96 -22.43
N ALA A 377 -6.79 -11.82 -21.23
CA ALA A 377 -7.97 -10.99 -21.00
C ALA A 377 -7.64 -9.50 -21.20
N VAL A 378 -6.50 -9.06 -20.68
CA VAL A 378 -6.03 -7.67 -20.84
C VAL A 378 -5.72 -7.37 -22.31
N ALA A 379 -4.98 -8.23 -23.01
CA ALA A 379 -4.65 -8.05 -24.43
C ALA A 379 -5.91 -7.97 -25.31
N SER A 380 -6.94 -8.77 -24.98
CA SER A 380 -8.21 -8.76 -25.71
C SER A 380 -9.06 -7.52 -25.45
N ALA A 381 -8.87 -6.86 -24.30
CA ALA A 381 -9.59 -5.65 -23.91
C ALA A 381 -8.88 -4.36 -24.38
N LEU A 382 -7.59 -4.43 -24.68
CA LEU A 382 -6.85 -3.29 -25.25
C LEU A 382 -7.41 -2.90 -26.62
N PRO A 383 -7.58 -1.59 -26.90
CA PRO A 383 -7.93 -1.11 -28.21
C PRO A 383 -6.92 -1.56 -29.29
N LYS A 384 -7.39 -1.78 -30.50
CA LYS A 384 -6.52 -2.17 -31.62
C LYS A 384 -5.38 -1.17 -31.81
N GLY A 385 -4.14 -1.66 -31.86
CA GLY A 385 -2.94 -0.83 -32.00
C GLY A 385 -2.47 -0.15 -30.73
N ALA A 386 -3.14 -0.39 -29.62
CA ALA A 386 -2.68 0.04 -28.30
C ALA A 386 -1.72 -0.96 -27.68
N VAL A 387 -0.88 -0.49 -26.76
CA VAL A 387 0.01 -1.31 -25.92
C VAL A 387 -0.18 -0.99 -24.45
N LEU A 388 0.00 -2.00 -23.60
CA LEU A 388 0.15 -1.83 -22.18
C LEU A 388 1.64 -1.87 -21.82
N ILE A 389 2.10 -0.88 -21.05
CA ILE A 389 3.36 -0.93 -20.30
C ILE A 389 3.00 -1.14 -18.84
N GLU A 390 3.27 -2.35 -18.34
CA GLU A 390 3.08 -2.71 -16.93
C GLU A 390 4.43 -2.71 -16.23
N MET A 391 4.65 -1.78 -15.30
CA MET A 391 5.91 -1.66 -14.58
C MET A 391 5.86 -2.37 -13.23
N ALA A 392 6.98 -2.91 -12.79
CA ALA A 392 7.18 -3.56 -11.51
C ALA A 392 8.47 -3.09 -10.86
N ARG A 393 8.38 -2.55 -9.64
CA ARG A 393 9.53 -2.28 -8.78
C ARG A 393 9.72 -3.45 -7.86
N ILE A 394 10.72 -4.27 -8.13
CA ILE A 394 11.01 -5.48 -7.38
C ILE A 394 12.33 -5.34 -6.62
N LYS A 395 12.49 -6.09 -5.53
CA LYS A 395 13.79 -6.32 -4.92
C LYS A 395 14.42 -7.52 -5.62
N ASP A 396 15.59 -7.33 -6.23
CA ASP A 396 16.26 -8.38 -6.98
C ASP A 396 16.81 -9.45 -6.04
N TYR A 397 16.78 -10.72 -6.48
CA TYR A 397 17.37 -11.83 -5.75
C TYR A 397 18.49 -12.46 -6.58
N ASP A 398 19.71 -12.41 -6.04
CA ASP A 398 20.86 -13.04 -6.65
C ASP A 398 20.94 -14.51 -6.22
N PHE A 399 20.62 -15.41 -7.14
CA PHE A 399 20.64 -16.85 -6.89
C PHE A 399 22.04 -17.42 -6.68
N LYS A 400 23.10 -16.77 -7.20
CA LYS A 400 24.48 -17.22 -7.03
C LYS A 400 24.98 -16.98 -5.60
N THR A 401 24.64 -15.82 -5.04
CA THR A 401 25.07 -15.45 -3.69
C THR A 401 24.02 -15.78 -2.62
N GLY A 402 22.79 -16.12 -3.01
CA GLY A 402 21.68 -16.36 -2.11
C GLY A 402 21.22 -15.12 -1.35
N LYS A 403 21.45 -13.91 -1.89
CA LYS A 403 21.18 -12.63 -1.22
C LYS A 403 20.23 -11.76 -2.02
N TRP A 404 19.50 -10.96 -1.27
CA TRP A 404 18.71 -9.87 -1.84
C TRP A 404 19.65 -8.73 -2.25
N GLY A 405 19.57 -8.34 -3.51
CA GLY A 405 20.28 -7.21 -4.10
C GLY A 405 19.54 -5.89 -3.94
N THR A 406 19.86 -4.93 -4.81
CA THR A 406 19.16 -3.63 -4.92
C THR A 406 17.79 -3.80 -5.58
N SER A 407 16.92 -2.83 -5.39
CA SER A 407 15.64 -2.83 -6.11
C SER A 407 15.86 -2.49 -7.60
N ARG A 408 15.05 -3.08 -8.48
CA ARG A 408 15.08 -2.85 -9.94
C ARG A 408 13.69 -2.51 -10.46
N TYR A 409 13.64 -1.78 -11.57
CA TYR A 409 12.43 -1.62 -12.34
C TYR A 409 12.41 -2.58 -13.53
N LEU A 410 11.34 -3.35 -13.63
CA LEU A 410 11.02 -4.18 -14.79
C LEU A 410 9.82 -3.56 -15.52
N ALA A 411 9.78 -3.70 -16.84
CA ALA A 411 8.65 -3.30 -17.66
C ALA A 411 8.20 -4.48 -18.53
N PHE A 412 6.94 -4.85 -18.41
CA PHE A 412 6.28 -5.77 -19.33
C PHE A 412 5.54 -4.97 -20.39
N ILE A 413 5.75 -5.30 -21.66
CA ILE A 413 5.09 -4.67 -22.80
C ILE A 413 4.15 -5.69 -23.44
N LEU A 414 2.85 -5.41 -23.43
CA LEU A 414 1.80 -6.26 -23.97
C LEU A 414 1.03 -5.52 -25.07
N SER A 415 1.08 -6.05 -26.29
CA SER A 415 0.32 -5.51 -27.42
C SER A 415 -1.14 -5.98 -27.43
N ALA A 416 -2.04 -5.20 -28.04
CA ALA A 416 -3.44 -5.56 -28.21
C ALA A 416 -3.62 -6.79 -29.11
N GLY A 417 -4.61 -7.64 -28.77
CA GLY A 417 -5.04 -8.76 -29.60
C GLY A 417 -4.83 -10.14 -28.96
N LYS A 418 -5.56 -11.13 -29.49
CA LYS A 418 -5.44 -12.51 -29.01
C LYS A 418 -4.08 -13.10 -29.43
N GLY A 419 -3.40 -13.78 -28.52
CA GLY A 419 -2.10 -14.41 -28.78
C GLY A 419 -0.92 -13.45 -28.84
N SER A 420 -1.12 -12.17 -28.45
CA SER A 420 -0.03 -11.18 -28.36
C SER A 420 1.10 -11.68 -27.48
N GLU A 421 2.31 -11.46 -27.92
CA GLU A 421 3.53 -11.71 -27.15
C GLU A 421 3.70 -10.64 -26.07
N VAL A 422 4.36 -11.02 -25.00
CA VAL A 422 4.78 -10.14 -23.91
C VAL A 422 6.28 -10.01 -23.96
N SER A 423 6.80 -8.78 -24.00
CA SER A 423 8.22 -8.51 -23.85
C SER A 423 8.50 -8.07 -22.41
N LEU A 424 9.65 -8.49 -21.87
CA LEU A 424 10.17 -8.06 -20.57
C LEU A 424 11.45 -7.26 -20.78
N VAL A 425 11.48 -6.06 -20.23
CA VAL A 425 12.63 -5.17 -20.28
C VAL A 425 13.06 -4.81 -18.86
N ASP A 426 14.34 -5.01 -18.56
CA ASP A 426 14.94 -4.53 -17.32
C ASP A 426 15.40 -3.08 -17.49
N LEU A 427 14.82 -2.16 -16.71
CA LEU A 427 15.13 -0.73 -16.74
C LEU A 427 16.30 -0.36 -15.84
N GLY A 428 16.82 -1.30 -15.04
CA GLY A 428 17.95 -1.10 -14.17
C GLY A 428 17.59 -0.79 -12.72
N GLU A 429 18.57 -0.24 -12.02
CA GLU A 429 18.51 -0.02 -10.57
C GLU A 429 17.47 1.04 -10.19
N ALA A 430 16.53 0.66 -9.31
CA ALA A 430 15.38 1.50 -8.98
C ALA A 430 15.78 2.75 -8.20
N ASP A 431 16.72 2.67 -7.26
CA ASP A 431 17.08 3.81 -6.42
C ASP A 431 17.67 4.97 -7.24
N SER A 432 18.47 4.66 -8.27
CA SER A 432 19.00 5.65 -9.22
C SER A 432 17.87 6.31 -10.03
N ILE A 433 16.90 5.51 -10.52
CA ILE A 433 15.74 6.00 -11.26
C ILE A 433 14.85 6.84 -10.35
N ASP A 434 14.56 6.38 -9.12
CA ASP A 434 13.74 7.09 -8.13
C ASP A 434 14.33 8.46 -7.77
N GLN A 435 15.66 8.54 -7.59
CA GLN A 435 16.34 9.80 -7.31
C GLN A 435 16.24 10.81 -8.46
N LYS A 436 16.43 10.34 -9.71
CA LYS A 436 16.29 11.18 -10.90
C LYS A 436 14.83 11.61 -11.10
N ALA A 437 13.87 10.71 -10.89
CA ALA A 437 12.45 11.02 -10.96
C ALA A 437 12.05 12.07 -9.92
N ALA A 438 12.49 11.93 -8.67
CA ALA A 438 12.24 12.92 -7.61
C ALA A 438 12.84 14.30 -7.93
N THR A 439 14.07 14.33 -8.44
CA THR A 439 14.74 15.56 -8.86
C THR A 439 13.99 16.23 -10.01
N PHE A 440 13.59 15.48 -11.02
CA PHE A 440 12.83 15.99 -12.16
C PHE A 440 11.44 16.49 -11.74
N LYS A 441 10.71 15.73 -10.90
CA LYS A 441 9.43 16.18 -10.34
C LYS A 441 9.56 17.52 -9.61
N LYS A 442 10.58 17.67 -8.74
CA LYS A 442 10.84 18.92 -8.03
C LYS A 442 11.10 20.09 -9.00
N SER A 443 11.84 19.84 -10.07
CA SER A 443 12.13 20.83 -11.10
C SER A 443 10.89 21.19 -11.92
N LEU A 444 10.04 20.22 -12.26
CA LEU A 444 8.77 20.44 -12.96
C LEU A 444 7.80 21.28 -12.14
N GLY A 445 7.74 21.12 -10.83
CA GLY A 445 6.89 21.90 -9.92
C GLY A 445 7.40 23.33 -9.65
N ASN A 446 8.49 23.77 -10.26
CA ASN A 446 9.08 25.10 -10.05
C ASN A 446 9.16 25.88 -11.36
N SER A 447 8.31 26.90 -11.53
CA SER A 447 8.26 27.76 -12.71
C SER A 447 9.58 28.47 -13.03
N LYS A 448 10.48 28.62 -12.04
CA LYS A 448 11.79 29.27 -12.18
C LYS A 448 12.91 28.33 -12.65
N THR A 449 12.63 27.02 -12.78
CA THR A 449 13.63 26.08 -13.28
C THR A 449 13.99 26.41 -14.73
N PRO A 450 15.28 26.59 -15.05
CA PRO A 450 15.69 26.90 -16.41
C PRO A 450 15.27 25.79 -17.41
N PRO A 451 14.85 26.15 -18.62
CA PRO A 451 14.39 25.17 -19.63
C PRO A 451 15.43 24.12 -20.02
N ASP A 452 16.71 24.50 -20.06
CA ASP A 452 17.83 23.60 -20.37
C ASP A 452 18.04 22.56 -19.27
N VAL A 453 17.87 22.94 -17.99
CA VAL A 453 17.92 22.01 -16.85
C VAL A 453 16.77 21.00 -16.93
N LEU A 454 15.54 21.47 -17.23
CA LEU A 454 14.38 20.60 -17.42
C LEU A 454 14.59 19.64 -18.59
N ALA A 455 15.08 20.15 -19.73
CA ALA A 455 15.36 19.34 -20.91
C ALA A 455 16.41 18.26 -20.63
N LYS A 456 17.50 18.61 -19.93
CA LYS A 456 18.54 17.66 -19.53
C LYS A 456 17.98 16.55 -18.64
N GLN A 457 17.29 16.89 -17.55
CA GLN A 457 16.71 15.92 -16.63
C GLN A 457 15.64 15.03 -17.30
N SER A 458 14.85 15.63 -18.20
CA SER A 458 13.83 14.92 -18.98
C SER A 458 14.45 13.87 -19.89
N LYS A 459 15.51 14.21 -20.64
CA LYS A 459 16.23 13.28 -21.52
C LYS A 459 16.95 12.18 -20.75
N GLU A 460 17.57 12.52 -19.61
CA GLU A 460 18.20 11.54 -18.74
C GLU A 460 17.18 10.50 -18.25
N LEU A 461 16.01 10.95 -17.80
CA LEU A 461 14.97 10.06 -17.33
C LEU A 461 14.35 9.25 -18.48
N TYR A 462 14.09 9.89 -19.64
CA TYR A 462 13.65 9.21 -20.86
C TYR A 462 14.59 8.05 -21.23
N GLY A 463 15.91 8.31 -21.23
CA GLY A 463 16.93 7.30 -21.56
C GLY A 463 16.88 6.07 -20.66
N LEU A 464 16.47 6.24 -19.39
CA LEU A 464 16.38 5.14 -18.42
C LEU A 464 15.04 4.38 -18.50
N ILE A 465 13.90 5.10 -18.63
CA ILE A 465 12.60 4.47 -18.39
C ILE A 465 11.72 4.31 -19.63
N PHE A 466 12.05 4.96 -20.74
CA PHE A 466 11.22 4.88 -21.96
C PHE A 466 12.02 4.46 -23.20
N SER A 467 13.23 4.98 -23.41
CA SER A 467 14.08 4.60 -24.54
C SER A 467 14.28 3.08 -24.69
N PRO A 468 14.53 2.31 -23.59
CA PRO A 468 14.67 0.86 -23.68
C PRO A 468 13.42 0.12 -24.17
N LEU A 469 12.24 0.77 -24.09
CA LEU A 469 10.96 0.16 -24.44
C LEU A 469 10.61 0.38 -25.94
N THR A 470 11.28 1.32 -26.62
CA THR A 470 10.87 1.81 -27.94
C THR A 470 10.81 0.72 -29.00
N SER A 471 11.70 -0.26 -28.97
CA SER A 471 11.70 -1.39 -29.91
C SER A 471 10.45 -2.27 -29.74
N ALA A 472 10.04 -2.54 -28.52
CA ALA A 472 8.87 -3.35 -28.21
C ALA A 472 7.55 -2.59 -28.39
N LEU A 473 7.55 -1.25 -28.28
CA LEU A 473 6.37 -0.40 -28.51
C LEU A 473 6.00 -0.27 -29.97
N GLY A 474 6.98 -0.39 -30.88
CA GLY A 474 6.79 -0.20 -32.33
C GLY A 474 6.18 1.17 -32.65
N GLU A 475 5.18 1.20 -33.54
CA GLU A 475 4.48 2.44 -33.96
C GLU A 475 3.23 2.78 -33.14
N SER A 476 3.05 2.13 -31.98
CA SER A 476 1.87 2.35 -31.13
C SER A 476 1.77 3.78 -30.64
N ARG A 477 0.63 4.41 -30.91
CA ARG A 477 0.33 5.78 -30.46
C ARG A 477 -0.45 5.85 -29.17
N GLN A 478 -1.19 4.79 -28.84
CA GLN A 478 -1.99 4.70 -27.61
C GLN A 478 -1.26 3.80 -26.63
N ILE A 479 -0.82 4.37 -25.51
CA ILE A 479 -0.06 3.69 -24.47
C ILE A 479 -0.90 3.67 -23.20
N PHE A 480 -1.29 2.47 -22.79
CA PHE A 480 -1.80 2.22 -21.45
C PHE A 480 -0.60 2.04 -20.52
N LEU A 481 -0.46 2.91 -19.54
CA LEU A 481 0.71 2.96 -18.68
C LEU A 481 0.32 2.66 -17.23
N SER A 482 0.88 1.60 -16.69
CA SER A 482 0.78 1.21 -15.29
C SER A 482 2.13 1.41 -14.61
N PRO A 483 2.45 2.60 -14.12
CA PRO A 483 3.72 2.87 -13.45
C PRO A 483 3.77 2.16 -12.09
N ASP A 484 4.97 2.01 -11.54
CA ASP A 484 5.17 1.54 -10.17
C ASP A 484 6.16 2.45 -9.41
N GLY A 485 6.22 2.33 -8.09
CA GLY A 485 7.09 3.15 -7.27
C GLY A 485 6.97 4.64 -7.56
N SER A 486 8.08 5.35 -7.51
CA SER A 486 8.13 6.82 -7.73
C SER A 486 7.70 7.27 -9.13
N LEU A 487 7.70 6.35 -10.11
CA LEU A 487 7.28 6.64 -11.48
C LEU A 487 5.79 6.96 -11.59
N ASN A 488 4.98 6.61 -10.59
CA ASN A 488 3.59 7.04 -10.47
C ASN A 488 3.41 8.57 -10.35
N LEU A 489 4.46 9.29 -9.98
CA LEU A 489 4.43 10.73 -9.76
C LEU A 489 5.03 11.54 -10.91
N ILE A 490 5.36 10.88 -12.03
CA ILE A 490 5.95 11.49 -13.22
C ILE A 490 4.96 11.41 -14.37
N PRO A 491 4.59 12.54 -15.02
CA PRO A 491 3.86 12.49 -16.26
C PRO A 491 4.83 12.15 -17.39
N PHE A 492 4.60 11.01 -18.04
CA PHE A 492 5.46 10.57 -19.15
C PHE A 492 5.34 11.48 -20.39
N GLU A 493 4.24 12.20 -20.52
CA GLU A 493 3.95 13.18 -21.55
C GLU A 493 5.04 14.23 -21.72
N VAL A 494 5.70 14.63 -20.60
CA VAL A 494 6.72 15.69 -20.57
C VAL A 494 8.15 15.18 -20.71
N LEU A 495 8.34 13.86 -20.89
CA LEU A 495 9.66 13.32 -21.19
C LEU A 495 10.05 13.66 -22.64
N GLN A 496 11.32 14.02 -22.82
CA GLN A 496 11.88 14.36 -24.12
C GLN A 496 12.75 13.22 -24.65
N ASP A 497 12.55 12.88 -25.93
CA ASP A 497 13.44 11.97 -26.65
C ASP A 497 14.81 12.66 -26.96
N ASP A 498 15.74 11.90 -27.53
CA ASP A 498 17.08 12.40 -27.87
C ASP A 498 17.05 13.60 -28.81
N LYS A 499 15.99 13.73 -29.63
CA LYS A 499 15.76 14.84 -30.54
C LYS A 499 15.09 16.05 -29.88
N GLY A 500 14.79 15.97 -28.58
CA GLY A 500 14.15 17.02 -27.79
C GLY A 500 12.63 17.14 -28.03
N ARG A 501 11.98 16.14 -28.63
CA ARG A 501 10.53 16.09 -28.81
C ARG A 501 9.90 15.48 -27.54
N TYR A 502 8.82 16.08 -27.07
CA TYR A 502 8.09 15.51 -25.94
C TYR A 502 7.32 14.26 -26.36
N LEU A 503 7.18 13.29 -25.46
CA LEU A 503 6.42 12.07 -25.76
C LEU A 503 4.95 12.34 -26.08
N ILE A 504 4.36 13.40 -25.53
CA ILE A 504 3.00 13.84 -25.86
C ILE A 504 2.84 14.17 -27.37
N ASP A 505 3.91 14.51 -28.08
CA ASP A 505 3.83 14.81 -29.51
C ASP A 505 3.42 13.57 -30.33
N ASN A 506 3.84 12.39 -29.92
CA ASN A 506 3.65 11.13 -30.64
C ASN A 506 2.67 10.16 -29.96
N HIS A 507 2.51 10.25 -28.63
CA HIS A 507 1.76 9.26 -27.85
C HIS A 507 0.61 9.89 -27.08
N THR A 508 -0.45 9.11 -26.89
CA THR A 508 -1.54 9.38 -25.95
C THR A 508 -1.41 8.39 -24.80
N PHE A 509 -1.24 8.89 -23.59
CA PHE A 509 -1.10 8.07 -22.38
C PHE A 509 -2.44 7.89 -21.70
N HIS A 510 -2.71 6.66 -21.31
CA HIS A 510 -3.84 6.23 -20.47
C HIS A 510 -3.27 5.60 -19.23
N TYR A 511 -3.23 6.34 -18.11
CA TYR A 511 -2.73 5.77 -16.87
C TYR A 511 -3.74 4.78 -16.30
N VAL A 512 -3.24 3.68 -15.77
CA VAL A 512 -4.03 2.67 -15.06
C VAL A 512 -3.35 2.33 -13.74
N SER A 513 -4.11 1.88 -12.74
CA SER A 513 -3.52 1.48 -11.46
C SER A 513 -2.81 0.14 -11.58
N ALA A 514 -3.36 -0.76 -12.38
CA ALA A 514 -2.77 -2.02 -12.82
C ALA A 514 -3.36 -2.37 -14.18
N GLY A 515 -2.62 -3.06 -15.03
CA GLY A 515 -3.08 -3.47 -16.37
C GLY A 515 -4.37 -4.29 -16.36
N ARG A 516 -4.64 -5.02 -15.28
CA ARG A 516 -5.92 -5.75 -15.12
C ARG A 516 -7.15 -4.85 -15.13
N ASP A 517 -7.03 -3.55 -14.76
CA ASP A 517 -8.17 -2.62 -14.77
C ASP A 517 -8.79 -2.54 -16.17
N ILE A 518 -7.97 -2.65 -17.23
CA ILE A 518 -8.38 -2.59 -18.62
C ILE A 518 -9.40 -3.69 -18.95
N ALA A 519 -9.23 -4.91 -18.41
CA ALA A 519 -10.17 -6.00 -18.62
C ALA A 519 -11.56 -5.75 -17.99
N GLY A 520 -11.65 -4.77 -17.08
CA GLY A 520 -12.88 -4.34 -16.43
C GLY A 520 -13.60 -3.17 -17.11
N TYR A 521 -13.00 -2.54 -18.11
CA TYR A 521 -13.61 -1.37 -18.78
C TYR A 521 -14.92 -1.73 -19.47
N GLY A 522 -15.87 -0.80 -19.46
CA GLY A 522 -17.22 -1.00 -20.02
C GLY A 522 -18.15 -1.92 -19.21
N MET A 523 -17.68 -2.46 -18.06
CA MET A 523 -18.53 -3.35 -17.24
C MET A 523 -19.53 -2.57 -16.37
N ILE A 524 -19.21 -1.34 -15.98
CA ILE A 524 -20.09 -0.47 -15.21
C ILE A 524 -21.02 0.24 -16.18
N LYS A 525 -22.26 -0.25 -16.31
CA LYS A 525 -23.28 0.27 -17.23
C LYS A 525 -24.16 1.36 -16.61
N GLU A 526 -24.05 1.58 -15.31
CA GLU A 526 -24.77 2.64 -14.65
C GLU A 526 -24.34 4.00 -15.21
N LYS A 527 -25.34 4.82 -15.54
CA LYS A 527 -25.15 6.18 -16.04
C LYS A 527 -25.33 7.17 -14.90
N GLY A 528 -24.39 8.08 -14.76
CA GLY A 528 -24.45 9.17 -13.80
C GLY A 528 -25.56 10.16 -14.13
N GLN A 529 -25.92 10.93 -13.11
CA GLN A 529 -26.89 12.00 -13.20
C GLN A 529 -26.30 13.25 -13.86
N LYS A 530 -26.85 14.45 -13.55
CA LYS A 530 -26.27 15.72 -13.99
C LYS A 530 -24.82 15.88 -13.57
N ALA A 531 -24.02 16.57 -14.36
CA ALA A 531 -22.68 16.96 -13.96
C ALA A 531 -22.75 17.90 -12.74
N LEU A 532 -21.80 17.75 -11.81
CA LEU A 532 -21.61 18.61 -10.66
C LEU A 532 -20.30 19.37 -10.84
N LEU A 533 -20.39 20.72 -10.89
CA LEU A 533 -19.25 21.62 -11.01
C LEU A 533 -19.14 22.44 -9.73
N MET A 534 -17.98 22.46 -9.10
CA MET A 534 -17.72 23.16 -7.86
C MET A 534 -16.42 23.96 -7.99
N GLY A 535 -16.47 25.27 -7.64
CA GLY A 535 -15.30 26.14 -7.69
C GLY A 535 -15.42 27.34 -6.76
N ASP A 536 -14.28 28.01 -6.51
CA ASP A 536 -14.14 29.18 -5.66
C ASP A 536 -14.86 29.05 -4.30
N PRO A 537 -14.58 28.02 -3.51
CA PRO A 537 -15.19 27.89 -2.19
C PRO A 537 -14.87 29.09 -1.30
N ASP A 538 -15.86 29.51 -0.50
CA ASP A 538 -15.62 30.48 0.57
C ASP A 538 -15.03 29.77 1.79
N PHE A 539 -13.69 29.71 1.87
CA PHE A 539 -12.98 28.95 2.89
C PHE A 539 -13.22 29.49 4.31
N ASP A 540 -13.49 30.79 4.46
CA ASP A 540 -13.71 31.45 5.76
C ASP A 540 -15.15 31.33 6.23
N LEU A 541 -16.13 31.12 5.31
CA LEU A 541 -17.56 31.24 5.54
C LEU A 541 -17.83 32.49 6.36
N ALA A 542 -18.01 33.65 5.71
CA ALA A 542 -18.18 34.94 6.33
C ALA A 542 -18.95 34.83 7.64
N ALA A 543 -18.32 35.20 8.75
CA ALA A 543 -18.93 35.20 10.05
C ALA A 543 -20.13 36.18 10.00
N GLY A 544 -21.31 35.74 10.47
CA GLY A 544 -22.36 36.65 10.87
C GLY A 544 -21.76 37.61 11.87
N PRO A 545 -22.39 38.80 12.15
CA PRO A 545 -21.76 39.94 12.77
C PRO A 545 -20.99 39.57 14.05
N THR A 546 -19.75 39.89 14.03
CA THR A 546 -18.65 39.78 14.98
C THR A 546 -19.03 39.48 16.44
N SER A 547 -18.61 38.29 16.90
CA SER A 547 -18.21 38.10 18.29
C SER A 547 -16.67 38.07 18.32
N GLU A 548 -16.08 38.95 19.15
CA GLU A 548 -14.63 39.02 19.38
C GLU A 548 -14.05 37.63 19.71
N VAL A 549 -13.13 37.18 18.88
CA VAL A 549 -12.39 35.91 19.11
C VAL A 549 -11.32 36.19 20.17
N LYS A 550 -11.58 35.82 21.43
CA LYS A 550 -10.54 35.71 22.45
C LYS A 550 -9.56 34.63 22.05
N GLU A 551 -8.31 34.99 21.82
CA GLU A 551 -7.19 34.06 21.64
C GLU A 551 -7.13 33.12 22.83
N ARG A 552 -7.37 31.83 22.58
CA ARG A 552 -7.07 30.73 23.52
C ARG A 552 -5.98 29.87 22.90
N PRO A 553 -4.97 29.42 23.68
CA PRO A 553 -3.93 28.53 23.15
C PRO A 553 -4.53 27.19 22.74
N MET A 554 -4.41 26.89 21.45
CA MET A 554 -4.94 25.65 20.85
C MET A 554 -3.87 24.58 20.81
N THR A 555 -4.18 23.38 21.33
CA THR A 555 -3.44 22.14 21.09
C THR A 555 -3.94 21.53 19.78
N ARG A 556 -3.33 21.90 18.66
CA ARG A 556 -3.61 21.34 17.33
C ARG A 556 -2.72 20.13 17.05
N SER A 557 -3.18 19.26 16.16
CA SER A 557 -2.24 18.37 15.47
C SER A 557 -1.18 19.24 14.78
N ARG A 558 0.08 19.11 15.17
CA ARG A 558 1.21 19.89 14.60
C ARG A 558 1.31 19.83 13.08
N GLN A 559 0.68 18.84 12.44
CA GLN A 559 0.71 18.63 11.00
C GLN A 559 -0.20 19.58 10.22
N MET A 560 -1.21 20.16 10.87
CA MET A 560 -2.13 21.12 10.25
C MET A 560 -1.95 22.57 10.76
N GLU A 561 -1.03 22.79 11.69
CA GLU A 561 -0.66 24.12 12.13
C GLU A 561 -0.10 24.93 10.97
N GLY A 562 -0.81 26.01 10.58
CA GLY A 562 -0.37 26.94 9.53
C GLY A 562 -1.01 26.70 8.15
N LEU A 563 -1.84 25.67 7.95
CA LEU A 563 -2.63 25.56 6.73
C LEU A 563 -3.73 26.63 6.73
N THR A 564 -3.67 27.54 5.77
CA THR A 564 -4.72 28.50 5.44
C THR A 564 -4.94 28.50 3.94
N PHE A 565 -6.20 28.56 3.52
CA PHE A 565 -6.56 28.54 2.12
C PHE A 565 -7.06 29.93 1.70
N SER A 566 -6.45 30.50 0.67
CA SER A 566 -6.89 31.77 0.08
C SER A 566 -7.91 31.52 -1.02
N ARG A 567 -8.79 32.51 -1.25
CA ARG A 567 -9.76 32.43 -2.35
C ARG A 567 -9.07 32.25 -3.71
N LEU A 568 -9.70 31.47 -4.58
CA LEU A 568 -9.24 31.15 -5.94
C LEU A 568 -10.27 31.66 -6.99
N PRO A 569 -10.34 32.98 -7.26
CA PRO A 569 -11.37 33.54 -8.17
C PRO A 569 -11.33 32.95 -9.57
N GLY A 570 -10.15 32.55 -10.05
CA GLY A 570 -9.97 31.91 -11.36
C GLY A 570 -10.77 30.60 -11.48
N THR A 571 -10.97 29.87 -10.37
CA THR A 571 -11.74 28.61 -10.37
C THR A 571 -13.25 28.86 -10.50
N LYS A 572 -13.77 30.02 -10.07
CA LYS A 572 -15.15 30.43 -10.39
C LYS A 572 -15.33 30.62 -11.90
N GLU A 573 -14.43 31.40 -12.51
CA GLU A 573 -14.47 31.65 -13.96
C GLU A 573 -14.30 30.33 -14.75
N GLU A 574 -13.50 29.39 -14.23
CA GLU A 574 -13.32 28.07 -14.83
C GLU A 574 -14.62 27.28 -14.86
N VAL A 575 -15.30 27.10 -13.72
CA VAL A 575 -16.55 26.34 -13.66
C VAL A 575 -17.69 27.01 -14.40
N GLU A 576 -17.75 28.35 -14.42
CA GLU A 576 -18.73 29.11 -15.19
C GLU A 576 -18.50 28.94 -16.72
N ALA A 577 -17.26 29.00 -17.18
CA ALA A 577 -16.89 28.77 -18.56
C ALA A 577 -17.19 27.33 -19.03
N ILE A 578 -16.85 26.33 -18.20
CA ILE A 578 -17.20 24.93 -18.45
C ILE A 578 -18.72 24.76 -18.48
N ALA A 579 -19.41 25.39 -17.54
CA ALA A 579 -20.86 25.34 -17.45
C ALA A 579 -21.55 25.95 -18.69
N ALA A 580 -20.98 27.01 -19.28
CA ALA A 580 -21.51 27.62 -20.50
C ALA A 580 -21.43 26.66 -21.71
N LEU A 581 -20.45 25.76 -21.69
CA LEU A 581 -20.34 24.70 -22.69
C LEU A 581 -21.38 23.60 -22.54
N MET A 582 -21.93 23.39 -21.34
CA MET A 582 -22.88 22.33 -21.02
C MET A 582 -24.32 22.85 -21.05
N GLY A 583 -25.30 22.02 -21.42
CA GLY A 583 -26.73 22.37 -21.32
C GLY A 583 -27.15 22.60 -19.85
N ARG A 584 -28.03 23.60 -19.62
CA ARG A 584 -28.50 23.91 -18.23
C ARG A 584 -29.18 22.74 -17.54
N SER A 585 -29.85 21.86 -18.27
CA SER A 585 -30.53 20.68 -17.73
C SER A 585 -29.57 19.55 -17.33
N THR A 586 -28.31 19.59 -17.76
CA THR A 586 -27.32 18.51 -17.60
C THR A 586 -26.29 18.76 -16.52
N ARG A 587 -26.37 19.89 -15.78
CA ARG A 587 -25.36 20.30 -14.79
C ARG A 587 -25.96 21.05 -13.59
N ASP A 588 -25.26 20.95 -12.45
CA ASP A 588 -25.43 21.77 -11.25
C ASP A 588 -24.11 22.50 -10.96
N ILE A 589 -24.16 23.76 -10.52
CA ILE A 589 -22.98 24.57 -10.21
C ILE A 589 -23.07 25.03 -8.75
N TYR A 590 -21.94 24.93 -8.04
CA TYR A 590 -21.79 25.38 -6.67
C TYR A 590 -20.52 26.22 -6.51
N THR A 591 -20.69 27.46 -6.04
CA THR A 591 -19.59 28.41 -5.83
C THR A 591 -19.76 29.13 -4.49
N GLY A 592 -18.71 29.77 -3.97
CA GLY A 592 -18.72 30.52 -2.73
C GLY A 592 -19.17 29.67 -1.53
N VAL A 593 -20.09 30.19 -0.78
CA VAL A 593 -20.67 29.52 0.43
C VAL A 593 -21.40 28.21 0.10
N ASN A 594 -21.79 27.99 -1.15
CA ASN A 594 -22.52 26.81 -1.59
C ASN A 594 -21.58 25.64 -2.01
N ALA A 595 -20.28 25.89 -2.15
CA ALA A 595 -19.29 24.87 -2.48
C ALA A 595 -18.92 24.05 -1.25
N ARG A 596 -19.90 23.35 -0.67
CA ARG A 596 -19.81 22.64 0.63
C ARG A 596 -19.62 21.14 0.48
N GLU A 597 -18.98 20.54 1.47
CA GLU A 597 -18.84 19.08 1.60
C GLU A 597 -20.20 18.38 1.63
N SER A 598 -21.19 18.93 2.36
CA SER A 598 -22.53 18.36 2.48
C SER A 598 -23.23 18.19 1.13
N VAL A 599 -22.97 19.05 0.15
CA VAL A 599 -23.49 18.91 -1.21
C VAL A 599 -22.94 17.64 -1.87
N LEU A 600 -21.63 17.39 -1.75
CA LEU A 600 -21.01 16.18 -2.32
C LEU A 600 -21.54 14.92 -1.66
N MET A 601 -21.71 14.92 -0.33
CA MET A 601 -22.21 13.77 0.41
C MET A 601 -23.65 13.40 0.08
N GLN A 602 -24.48 14.37 -0.33
CA GLN A 602 -25.88 14.14 -0.70
C GLN A 602 -26.08 13.72 -2.16
N LYS A 603 -25.15 14.08 -3.05
CA LYS A 603 -25.26 13.75 -4.48
C LYS A 603 -24.77 12.33 -4.77
N LYS A 604 -25.58 11.60 -5.51
CA LYS A 604 -25.25 10.22 -5.95
C LYS A 604 -24.80 10.25 -7.42
N SER A 605 -23.65 9.70 -7.69
CA SER A 605 -23.12 9.43 -9.03
C SER A 605 -23.35 10.58 -10.03
N PRO A 606 -22.80 11.80 -9.82
CA PRO A 606 -22.82 12.81 -10.87
C PRO A 606 -22.10 12.26 -12.10
N ARG A 607 -22.61 12.49 -13.33
CA ARG A 607 -21.95 11.99 -14.53
C ARG A 607 -20.52 12.49 -14.67
N ILE A 608 -20.31 13.76 -14.36
CA ILE A 608 -19.01 14.40 -14.24
C ILE A 608 -18.99 15.10 -12.89
N LEU A 609 -17.92 14.89 -12.12
CA LEU A 609 -17.63 15.62 -10.89
C LEU A 609 -16.39 16.47 -11.14
N HIS A 610 -16.55 17.80 -11.22
CA HIS A 610 -15.46 18.73 -11.42
C HIS A 610 -15.28 19.58 -10.15
N LEU A 611 -14.10 19.47 -9.53
CA LEU A 611 -13.75 20.16 -8.29
C LEU A 611 -12.55 21.06 -8.54
N ALA A 612 -12.79 22.37 -8.60
CA ALA A 612 -11.78 23.40 -8.78
C ALA A 612 -11.56 24.15 -7.45
N THR A 613 -10.52 23.73 -6.69
CA THR A 613 -10.25 24.19 -5.34
C THR A 613 -8.79 23.96 -4.95
N HIS A 614 -8.42 24.16 -3.67
CA HIS A 614 -7.14 23.72 -3.13
C HIS A 614 -7.14 22.23 -2.81
N GLY A 615 -6.08 21.53 -3.24
CA GLY A 615 -5.71 20.21 -2.74
C GLY A 615 -4.54 20.31 -1.75
N PHE A 616 -4.41 19.33 -0.88
CA PHE A 616 -3.27 19.22 0.01
C PHE A 616 -2.87 17.75 0.20
N PHE A 617 -1.57 17.55 0.41
CA PHE A 617 -0.99 16.29 0.82
C PHE A 617 0.07 16.57 1.89
N LEU A 618 -0.09 15.94 3.07
CA LEU A 618 0.85 16.03 4.17
C LEU A 618 1.78 14.82 4.11
N SER A 619 3.06 15.05 3.81
CA SER A 619 4.07 13.98 3.79
C SER A 619 4.28 13.38 5.17
N ASP A 620 4.80 12.14 5.24
CA ASP A 620 5.30 11.59 6.50
C ASP A 620 6.39 12.51 7.05
N GLN A 621 6.26 12.90 8.33
CA GLN A 621 7.30 13.67 8.99
C GLN A 621 8.46 12.73 9.31
N ASP A 622 9.65 13.07 8.82
CA ASP A 622 10.90 12.43 9.19
C ASP A 622 11.27 12.85 10.62
N TRP A 623 10.89 12.03 11.59
CA TRP A 623 11.14 12.29 13.02
C TRP A 623 12.61 12.22 13.39
N SER A 624 13.49 11.75 12.49
CA SER A 624 14.93 11.71 12.70
C SER A 624 15.50 13.13 12.83
N SER A 625 14.96 14.11 12.11
CA SER A 625 15.40 15.51 12.17
C SER A 625 14.95 16.27 13.43
N LEU A 626 13.94 15.77 14.14
CA LEU A 626 13.47 16.36 15.41
C LEU A 626 14.22 15.83 16.65
N MET A 627 14.97 14.73 16.49
CA MET A 627 15.82 14.18 17.56
C MET A 627 17.21 14.84 17.61
N ASP A 628 17.61 15.54 16.57
CA ASP A 628 18.97 16.15 16.45
C ASP A 628 19.07 17.60 16.96
N ASP A 629 17.99 18.20 17.46
CA ASP A 629 18.08 19.57 18.06
C ASP A 629 18.56 19.53 19.53
N LYS A 630 19.70 18.84 19.76
CA LYS A 630 20.48 18.92 21.00
C LYS A 630 21.38 20.18 21.07
N SER A 631 21.27 21.11 20.13
CA SER A 631 22.18 22.23 20.03
C SER A 631 21.68 23.55 20.66
N ARG A 632 20.56 23.57 21.41
CA ARG A 632 20.21 24.77 22.21
C ARG A 632 20.00 24.35 23.66
N GLY A 633 21.10 24.57 24.43
CA GLY A 633 21.15 24.32 25.84
C GLY A 633 20.08 25.08 26.65
N ILE A 634 19.21 24.32 27.31
CA ILE A 634 18.55 24.73 28.56
C ILE A 634 18.69 23.57 29.52
N THR A 635 19.64 23.75 30.46
CA THR A 635 19.80 22.89 31.62
C THR A 635 18.65 23.23 32.59
N ILE A 636 17.70 22.31 32.80
CA ILE A 636 16.81 22.34 33.95
C ILE A 636 17.20 21.15 34.85
N MET A 637 17.80 21.47 35.97
CA MET A 637 17.96 20.56 37.10
C MET A 637 16.59 20.26 37.70
N GLY A 638 16.25 19.00 37.81
CA GLY A 638 15.06 18.54 38.53
C GLY A 638 14.85 17.05 38.26
N LYS A 639 15.08 16.25 39.29
CA LYS A 639 14.94 14.80 39.31
C LYS A 639 13.55 14.35 38.92
N ASP A 640 13.52 13.16 38.30
CA ASP A 640 12.44 12.16 38.18
C ASP A 640 11.55 12.17 36.95
N LYS A 641 11.70 11.07 36.19
CA LYS A 641 10.93 10.41 35.16
C LYS A 641 11.11 10.90 33.72
N PRO A 642 11.56 10.02 32.82
CA PRO A 642 11.53 10.30 31.40
C PRO A 642 10.07 10.19 30.92
N PHE A 643 9.44 11.33 30.66
CA PHE A 643 8.19 11.38 29.90
C PHE A 643 8.50 10.92 28.46
N SER A 644 8.11 9.69 28.12
CA SER A 644 8.01 9.32 26.71
C SER A 644 6.82 10.05 26.09
N LYS A 645 7.08 11.18 25.45
CA LYS A 645 6.10 11.82 24.57
C LYS A 645 5.89 10.88 23.38
N LYS A 646 4.94 9.92 23.48
CA LYS A 646 4.37 9.23 22.32
C LYS A 646 3.66 10.29 21.47
N SER A 647 4.31 10.77 20.44
CA SER A 647 3.69 11.62 19.44
C SER A 647 2.71 10.78 18.62
N VAL A 648 1.50 11.29 18.43
CA VAL A 648 0.47 10.65 17.60
C VAL A 648 0.95 10.66 16.15
N ARG A 649 1.30 9.49 15.62
CA ARG A 649 1.62 9.32 14.21
C ARG A 649 0.33 9.13 13.43
N ILE A 650 0.03 10.01 12.46
CA ILE A 650 -1.07 9.77 11.51
C ILE A 650 -0.57 8.79 10.46
N GLU A 651 -0.70 7.49 10.74
CA GLU A 651 -0.23 6.42 9.85
C GLU A 651 -1.13 6.24 8.60
N ASN A 652 -2.36 6.78 8.61
CA ASN A 652 -3.30 6.59 7.51
C ASN A 652 -3.13 7.66 6.42
N PRO A 653 -2.60 7.34 5.23
CA PRO A 653 -2.42 8.27 4.12
C PRO A 653 -3.71 8.94 3.64
N PHE A 654 -4.86 8.28 3.82
CA PHE A 654 -6.17 8.84 3.45
C PHE A 654 -6.61 10.01 4.34
N LEU A 655 -6.05 10.15 5.54
CA LEU A 655 -6.29 11.29 6.43
C LEU A 655 -5.33 12.45 6.14
N ARG A 656 -4.22 12.19 5.46
CA ARG A 656 -3.18 13.16 5.13
C ARG A 656 -3.39 13.87 3.79
N SER A 657 -4.39 13.47 3.00
CA SER A 657 -4.72 14.08 1.71
C SER A 657 -6.18 14.51 1.68
N GLY A 658 -6.45 15.64 1.04
CA GLY A 658 -7.80 16.16 0.95
C GLY A 658 -7.95 17.37 0.04
N LEU A 659 -9.20 17.85 -0.04
CA LEU A 659 -9.61 19.05 -0.75
C LEU A 659 -10.22 20.04 0.23
N ALA A 660 -9.91 21.33 0.07
CA ALA A 660 -10.52 22.40 0.85
C ALA A 660 -11.82 22.86 0.18
N LEU A 661 -12.89 22.92 0.94
CA LEU A 661 -14.21 23.39 0.52
C LEU A 661 -14.66 24.56 1.39
N ALA A 662 -15.90 25.07 1.18
CA ALA A 662 -16.41 26.19 1.95
C ALA A 662 -16.41 25.90 3.46
N GLY A 663 -15.79 26.79 4.26
CA GLY A 663 -15.61 26.64 5.70
C GLY A 663 -14.32 25.96 6.14
N ALA A 664 -13.40 25.63 5.22
CA ALA A 664 -12.16 24.90 5.52
C ALA A 664 -11.30 25.63 6.57
N ASN A 665 -11.05 26.93 6.42
CA ASN A 665 -10.25 27.72 7.37
C ASN A 665 -10.90 27.78 8.75
N ARG A 666 -12.23 27.93 8.78
CA ARG A 666 -12.99 27.95 10.03
C ARG A 666 -12.89 26.61 10.76
N SER A 667 -12.99 25.49 10.02
CA SER A 667 -12.85 24.16 10.59
C SER A 667 -11.45 23.90 11.12
N LEU A 668 -10.43 24.41 10.45
CA LEU A 668 -9.05 24.38 10.95
C LEU A 668 -8.82 25.30 12.16
N ALA A 669 -9.62 26.37 12.34
CA ALA A 669 -9.52 27.27 13.46
C ALA A 669 -10.29 26.84 14.70
N GLN A 670 -11.30 25.97 14.60
CA GLN A 670 -12.16 25.51 15.69
C GLN A 670 -11.81 24.09 16.14
N GLU A 671 -11.77 23.84 17.46
CA GLU A 671 -11.62 22.49 18.01
C GLU A 671 -12.79 21.60 17.56
N GLY A 672 -12.47 20.51 16.87
CA GLY A 672 -13.46 19.51 16.43
C GLY A 672 -14.27 19.87 15.19
N GLY A 673 -13.98 20.98 14.51
CA GLY A 673 -14.57 21.31 13.21
C GLY A 673 -13.94 20.51 12.08
N THR A 674 -14.74 19.88 11.21
CA THR A 674 -14.25 19.16 10.01
C THR A 674 -15.04 19.51 8.76
N ASP A 675 -16.03 20.38 8.84
CA ASP A 675 -16.79 20.85 7.70
C ASP A 675 -15.87 21.65 6.77
N GLY A 676 -15.95 21.37 5.47
CA GLY A 676 -15.11 22.03 4.48
C GLY A 676 -13.75 21.38 4.23
N ILE A 677 -13.34 20.36 4.99
CA ILE A 677 -12.16 19.53 4.70
C ILE A 677 -12.61 18.16 4.21
N LEU A 678 -12.55 17.94 2.90
CA LEU A 678 -12.89 16.67 2.27
C LEU A 678 -11.65 15.78 2.18
N THR A 679 -11.37 14.99 3.22
CA THR A 679 -10.24 14.06 3.21
C THR A 679 -10.47 12.88 2.26
N ALA A 680 -9.39 12.21 1.84
CA ALA A 680 -9.52 10.99 1.05
C ALA A 680 -10.29 9.89 1.82
N GLU A 681 -10.20 9.83 3.15
CA GLU A 681 -11.01 8.92 3.97
C GLU A 681 -12.51 9.20 3.86
N LYS A 682 -12.93 10.48 3.82
CA LYS A 682 -14.35 10.88 3.62
C LYS A 682 -14.82 10.55 2.19
N ILE A 683 -13.95 10.72 1.19
CA ILE A 683 -14.25 10.41 -0.21
C ILE A 683 -14.59 8.93 -0.38
N LEU A 684 -14.00 8.04 0.40
CA LEU A 684 -14.38 6.63 0.40
C LEU A 684 -15.87 6.39 0.73
N GLY A 685 -16.53 7.34 1.37
CA GLY A 685 -17.98 7.32 1.65
C GLY A 685 -18.86 7.72 0.46
N LEU A 686 -18.32 8.36 -0.58
CA LEU A 686 -19.08 8.79 -1.75
C LEU A 686 -19.54 7.58 -2.58
N ASN A 687 -20.67 7.72 -3.26
CA ASN A 687 -21.11 6.79 -4.30
C ASN A 687 -20.90 7.43 -5.68
N LEU A 688 -19.82 7.02 -6.37
CA LEU A 688 -19.44 7.53 -7.69
C LEU A 688 -19.52 6.46 -8.79
N ARG A 689 -20.19 5.34 -8.57
CA ARG A 689 -20.20 4.21 -9.49
C ARG A 689 -20.73 4.53 -10.90
N GLY A 690 -21.65 5.45 -11.04
CA GLY A 690 -22.14 5.96 -12.33
C GLY A 690 -21.38 7.18 -12.84
N THR A 691 -20.34 7.63 -12.12
CA THR A 691 -19.56 8.81 -12.50
C THR A 691 -18.55 8.44 -13.58
N ASP A 692 -18.73 9.02 -14.76
CA ASP A 692 -17.84 8.76 -15.89
C ASP A 692 -16.46 9.37 -15.66
N MET A 693 -16.41 10.56 -15.05
CA MET A 693 -15.15 11.29 -14.86
C MET A 693 -15.19 12.17 -13.61
N VAL A 694 -14.11 12.14 -12.83
CA VAL A 694 -13.79 13.12 -11.80
C VAL A 694 -12.64 13.98 -12.29
N VAL A 695 -12.79 15.30 -12.25
CA VAL A 695 -11.74 16.27 -12.58
C VAL A 695 -11.36 17.01 -11.30
N LEU A 696 -10.11 16.86 -10.90
CA LEU A 696 -9.53 17.54 -9.74
C LEU A 696 -8.65 18.68 -10.26
N SER A 697 -9.28 19.84 -10.49
CA SER A 697 -8.60 21.08 -10.86
C SER A 697 -8.08 21.78 -9.61
N ALA A 698 -7.09 21.10 -8.94
CA ALA A 698 -6.53 21.50 -7.66
C ALA A 698 -5.07 21.05 -7.56
N CYS A 699 -4.27 21.73 -6.74
CA CYS A 699 -2.83 21.46 -6.64
C CYS A 699 -2.55 20.06 -6.07
N GLU A 700 -1.54 19.37 -6.62
CA GLU A 700 -0.99 18.11 -6.12
C GLU A 700 -2.01 16.98 -5.83
N THR A 701 -3.15 17.00 -6.53
CA THR A 701 -4.22 16.00 -6.29
C THR A 701 -3.85 14.57 -6.70
N GLY A 702 -2.84 14.42 -7.55
CA GLY A 702 -2.25 13.13 -7.91
C GLY A 702 -1.14 12.67 -6.96
N ALA A 703 -0.73 13.53 -6.00
CA ALA A 703 0.27 13.17 -4.98
C ALA A 703 -0.33 12.27 -3.90
N GLY A 704 0.55 11.54 -3.22
CA GLY A 704 0.16 10.62 -2.14
C GLY A 704 1.34 9.76 -1.72
N ASP A 705 1.13 8.91 -0.71
CA ASP A 705 2.12 7.91 -0.34
C ASP A 705 2.23 6.85 -1.43
N VAL A 706 3.42 6.68 -1.96
CA VAL A 706 3.70 5.68 -2.98
C VAL A 706 4.11 4.37 -2.33
N LYS A 707 3.36 3.30 -2.62
CA LYS A 707 3.72 1.94 -2.22
C LYS A 707 3.96 1.11 -3.47
N ALA A 708 5.17 0.52 -3.57
CA ALA A 708 5.50 -0.37 -4.67
C ALA A 708 4.49 -1.52 -4.76
N GLY A 709 4.05 -1.86 -5.97
CA GLY A 709 3.03 -2.87 -6.20
C GLY A 709 1.60 -2.48 -5.82
N GLU A 710 1.36 -1.39 -5.07
CA GLU A 710 0.02 -0.96 -4.64
C GLU A 710 -0.37 0.45 -5.14
N GLY A 711 0.59 1.20 -5.70
CA GLY A 711 0.36 2.51 -6.30
C GLY A 711 0.30 3.66 -5.29
N VAL A 712 -0.44 4.72 -5.61
CA VAL A 712 -0.50 5.97 -4.84
C VAL A 712 -1.69 5.97 -3.88
N TYR A 713 -1.41 6.11 -2.59
CA TYR A 713 -2.41 6.29 -1.54
C TYR A 713 -2.70 7.77 -1.32
N GLY A 714 -3.93 8.17 -1.53
CA GLY A 714 -4.40 9.55 -1.42
C GLY A 714 -5.71 9.75 -2.18
N LEU A 715 -5.94 10.96 -2.69
CA LEU A 715 -7.16 11.32 -3.44
C LEU A 715 -7.39 10.43 -4.66
N ARG A 716 -6.32 10.13 -5.42
CA ARG A 716 -6.37 9.23 -6.59
C ARG A 716 -7.04 7.90 -6.25
N ARG A 717 -6.55 7.22 -5.22
CA ARG A 717 -7.06 5.93 -4.77
C ARG A 717 -8.48 6.06 -4.21
N ALA A 718 -8.75 7.11 -3.44
CA ALA A 718 -10.05 7.33 -2.81
C ALA A 718 -11.17 7.51 -3.82
N PHE A 719 -11.01 8.35 -4.85
CA PHE A 719 -12.00 8.53 -5.90
C PHE A 719 -12.21 7.27 -6.75
N THR A 720 -11.13 6.55 -7.04
CA THR A 720 -11.20 5.26 -7.73
C THR A 720 -11.97 4.21 -6.91
N GLN A 721 -11.72 4.13 -5.59
CA GLN A 721 -12.46 3.25 -4.68
C GLN A 721 -13.91 3.68 -4.51
N ALA A 722 -14.21 4.99 -4.54
CA ALA A 722 -15.57 5.50 -4.51
C ALA A 722 -16.39 5.12 -5.76
N GLY A 723 -15.72 4.63 -6.83
CA GLY A 723 -16.35 4.07 -8.02
C GLY A 723 -16.26 4.95 -9.28
N ALA A 724 -15.47 6.01 -9.27
CA ALA A 724 -15.23 6.82 -10.47
C ALA A 724 -14.55 5.98 -11.55
N LYS A 725 -15.04 6.07 -12.81
CA LYS A 725 -14.49 5.32 -13.96
C LYS A 725 -13.18 5.92 -14.44
N SER A 726 -13.05 7.26 -14.38
CA SER A 726 -11.82 7.94 -14.74
C SER A 726 -11.57 9.19 -13.89
N LEU A 727 -10.30 9.59 -13.84
CA LEU A 727 -9.82 10.75 -13.11
C LEU A 727 -8.95 11.62 -14.02
N VAL A 728 -9.10 12.94 -13.90
CA VAL A 728 -8.13 13.94 -14.36
C VAL A 728 -7.59 14.65 -13.12
N MET A 729 -6.28 14.65 -12.93
CA MET A 729 -5.66 15.19 -11.72
C MET A 729 -4.30 15.82 -12.01
N SER A 730 -3.86 16.76 -11.18
CA SER A 730 -2.57 17.42 -11.29
C SER A 730 -1.51 16.73 -10.42
N LEU A 731 -0.26 16.76 -10.87
CA LEU A 731 0.91 16.25 -10.16
C LEU A 731 1.73 17.36 -9.45
N TRP A 732 1.48 18.61 -9.78
CA TRP A 732 2.03 19.80 -9.12
C TRP A 732 1.09 21.00 -9.28
N GLU A 733 1.43 22.10 -8.61
CA GLU A 733 0.68 23.34 -8.66
C GLU A 733 0.86 24.05 -10.00
N VAL A 734 -0.26 24.42 -10.66
CA VAL A 734 -0.28 25.17 -11.90
C VAL A 734 -1.03 26.49 -11.67
N PRO A 735 -0.59 27.63 -12.24
CA PRO A 735 -1.31 28.89 -12.10
C PRO A 735 -2.77 28.82 -12.59
N ASP A 736 -3.68 29.50 -11.90
CA ASP A 736 -5.13 29.51 -12.16
C ASP A 736 -5.50 29.79 -13.62
N ARG A 737 -4.79 30.75 -14.25
CA ARG A 737 -5.05 31.12 -15.63
C ARG A 737 -4.80 29.98 -16.61
N GLU A 738 -3.64 29.34 -16.49
CA GLU A 738 -3.22 28.25 -17.37
C GLU A 738 -4.09 27.00 -17.13
N THR A 739 -4.46 26.74 -15.89
CA THR A 739 -5.37 25.67 -15.52
C THR A 739 -6.75 25.87 -16.13
N LYS A 740 -7.35 27.06 -15.98
CA LYS A 740 -8.63 27.41 -16.60
C LYS A 740 -8.61 27.25 -18.13
N GLU A 741 -7.58 27.80 -18.81
CA GLU A 741 -7.44 27.71 -20.26
C GLU A 741 -7.38 26.26 -20.73
N LEU A 742 -6.60 25.42 -20.03
CA LEU A 742 -6.45 23.99 -20.31
C LEU A 742 -7.79 23.25 -20.10
N MET A 743 -8.45 23.46 -18.95
CA MET A 743 -9.72 22.79 -18.63
C MET A 743 -10.84 23.19 -19.59
N VAL A 744 -10.98 24.46 -19.91
CA VAL A 744 -11.97 24.92 -20.92
C VAL A 744 -11.69 24.29 -22.29
N SER A 745 -10.42 24.21 -22.70
CA SER A 745 -10.03 23.53 -23.94
C SER A 745 -10.34 22.02 -23.90
N PHE A 746 -10.07 21.36 -22.79
CA PHE A 746 -10.38 19.96 -22.56
C PHE A 746 -11.88 19.68 -22.72
N TYR A 747 -12.74 20.45 -22.05
CA TYR A 747 -14.19 20.28 -22.15
C TYR A 747 -14.74 20.61 -23.55
N LYS A 748 -14.15 21.56 -24.27
CA LYS A 748 -14.49 21.81 -25.71
C LYS A 748 -14.17 20.61 -26.58
N ASN A 749 -13.00 19.99 -26.35
CA ASN A 749 -12.60 18.78 -27.06
C ASN A 749 -13.57 17.61 -26.80
N LEU A 750 -13.94 17.40 -25.53
CA LEU A 750 -14.92 16.37 -25.15
C LEU A 750 -16.28 16.57 -25.85
N GLN A 751 -16.78 17.81 -25.90
CA GLN A 751 -18.05 18.10 -26.51
C GLN A 751 -18.07 17.93 -28.04
N SER A 752 -16.91 17.95 -28.68
CA SER A 752 -16.84 17.68 -30.12
C SER A 752 -17.31 16.26 -30.47
N GLY A 753 -17.33 15.32 -29.53
CA GLY A 753 -17.69 13.90 -29.70
C GLY A 753 -16.75 13.13 -30.63
N LYS A 754 -15.60 13.72 -31.00
CA LYS A 754 -14.63 13.15 -31.97
C LYS A 754 -13.42 12.49 -31.26
N MET A 755 -13.30 12.64 -29.97
CA MET A 755 -12.14 12.23 -29.18
C MET A 755 -12.59 11.55 -27.90
N ASN A 756 -11.84 10.53 -27.48
CA ASN A 756 -11.98 10.00 -26.14
C ASN A 756 -11.38 10.97 -25.10
N ARG A 757 -11.59 10.70 -23.80
CA ARG A 757 -11.21 11.62 -22.72
C ARG A 757 -9.70 11.86 -22.64
N ALA A 758 -8.88 10.84 -22.85
CA ALA A 758 -7.42 10.97 -22.84
C ALA A 758 -6.91 11.79 -24.04
N GLU A 759 -7.45 11.55 -25.24
CA GLU A 759 -7.14 12.34 -26.43
C GLU A 759 -7.57 13.79 -26.28
N ALA A 760 -8.73 14.03 -25.66
CA ALA A 760 -9.23 15.37 -25.38
C ALA A 760 -8.29 16.16 -24.47
N LEU A 761 -7.76 15.49 -23.39
CA LEU A 761 -6.79 16.10 -22.48
C LEU A 761 -5.45 16.36 -23.20
N ARG A 762 -4.93 15.35 -23.93
CA ARG A 762 -3.71 15.50 -24.72
C ARG A 762 -3.78 16.69 -25.66
N ASN A 763 -4.87 16.83 -26.43
CA ASN A 763 -5.02 17.93 -27.38
C ASN A 763 -5.18 19.28 -26.67
N ALA A 764 -5.79 19.33 -25.49
CA ALA A 764 -5.83 20.53 -24.66
C ALA A 764 -4.42 20.94 -24.19
N ALA A 765 -3.63 19.97 -23.72
CA ALA A 765 -2.25 20.19 -23.28
C ALA A 765 -1.33 20.65 -24.44
N LEU A 766 -1.44 20.06 -25.64
CA LEU A 766 -0.70 20.48 -26.82
C LEU A 766 -1.05 21.93 -27.25
N LYS A 767 -2.34 22.30 -27.20
CA LYS A 767 -2.77 23.68 -27.47
C LYS A 767 -2.25 24.63 -26.39
N GLN A 768 -2.32 24.25 -25.12
CA GLN A 768 -1.81 25.04 -24.01
C GLN A 768 -0.29 25.27 -24.15
N ARG A 769 0.48 24.24 -24.51
CA ARG A 769 1.91 24.35 -24.79
C ARG A 769 2.22 25.41 -25.86
N GLN A 770 1.44 25.47 -26.94
CA GLN A 770 1.60 26.51 -27.96
C GLN A 770 1.30 27.91 -27.42
N THR A 771 0.23 28.05 -26.62
CA THR A 771 -0.13 29.29 -25.95
C THR A 771 0.96 29.76 -24.97
N VAL A 772 1.51 28.84 -24.18
CA VAL A 772 2.61 29.09 -23.25
C VAL A 772 3.86 29.54 -23.98
N LYS A 773 4.23 28.87 -25.08
CA LYS A 773 5.37 29.27 -25.89
C LYS A 773 5.22 30.69 -26.46
N SER A 774 4.03 31.04 -26.93
CA SER A 774 3.73 32.38 -27.46
C SER A 774 3.73 33.44 -26.35
N ARG A 775 3.31 33.11 -25.13
CA ARG A 775 3.16 34.02 -23.98
C ARG A 775 4.47 34.26 -23.24
N TYR A 776 5.25 33.20 -23.02
CA TYR A 776 6.43 33.22 -22.16
C TYR A 776 7.75 33.00 -22.91
N GLY A 777 7.73 32.84 -24.23
CA GLY A 777 8.93 32.59 -25.04
C GLY A 777 9.49 31.15 -24.92
N SER A 778 8.94 30.32 -24.05
CA SER A 778 9.35 28.93 -23.88
C SER A 778 8.14 28.05 -23.67
N ASP A 779 8.24 26.76 -24.03
CA ASP A 779 7.18 25.78 -23.84
C ASP A 779 7.39 24.97 -22.52
N ASN A 780 7.69 25.67 -21.42
CA ASN A 780 7.97 25.06 -20.12
C ASN A 780 6.81 24.15 -19.65
N PRO A 781 7.07 22.85 -19.39
CA PRO A 781 6.05 21.88 -18.97
C PRO A 781 5.33 22.24 -17.67
N TYR A 782 5.90 23.09 -16.82
CA TYR A 782 5.25 23.60 -15.61
C TYR A 782 3.81 24.07 -15.87
N TYR A 783 3.55 24.71 -17.01
CA TYR A 783 2.28 25.36 -17.34
C TYR A 783 1.27 24.48 -18.09
N TRP A 784 1.66 23.31 -18.64
CA TRP A 784 0.80 22.47 -19.47
C TRP A 784 0.86 20.98 -19.19
N GLY A 785 1.91 20.51 -18.52
CA GLY A 785 2.19 19.08 -18.36
C GLY A 785 1.76 18.46 -17.03
N ALA A 786 1.10 19.22 -16.16
CA ALA A 786 0.76 18.76 -14.81
C ALA A 786 -0.37 17.74 -14.77
N PHE A 787 -1.31 17.79 -15.71
CA PHE A 787 -2.52 17.00 -15.68
C PHE A 787 -2.36 15.66 -16.38
N VAL A 788 -2.74 14.60 -15.67
CA VAL A 788 -2.73 13.22 -16.19
C VAL A 788 -4.14 12.64 -16.20
N PHE A 789 -4.39 11.72 -17.15
CA PHE A 789 -5.64 11.00 -17.27
C PHE A 789 -5.48 9.57 -16.78
N LEU A 790 -6.29 9.16 -15.81
CA LEU A 790 -6.31 7.81 -15.23
C LEU A 790 -7.66 7.13 -15.49
N GLY A 791 -7.65 5.88 -15.92
CA GLY A 791 -8.84 5.02 -15.99
C GLY A 791 -9.44 4.89 -17.38
N GLU A 792 -10.76 4.67 -17.43
CA GLU A 792 -11.52 4.38 -18.65
C GLU A 792 -11.71 5.66 -19.50
N ALA A 793 -11.25 5.62 -20.75
CA ALA A 793 -11.25 6.79 -21.61
C ALA A 793 -12.55 7.01 -22.41
N GLU A 794 -13.42 6.00 -22.53
CA GLU A 794 -14.67 6.04 -23.30
C GLU A 794 -15.89 6.44 -22.46
#